data_8cab64effd7a2778846a1ad816ace246
#
_entry.id   8cab64effd7a2778846a1ad816ace246
#
_cell.length_a   1.000
_cell.length_b   1.000
_cell.length_c   1.000
_cell.angle_alpha   90.00
_cell.angle_beta   90.00
_cell.angle_gamma   90.00
#
_symmetry.space_group_name_H-M   'P 1'
#
loop_
_entity.id
_entity.type
_entity.pdbx_description
1 polymer ?
#
loop_
_entity_poly.entity_id
_entity_poly.type
_entity_poly.pdbx_seq_one_letter_code
_entity_poly.pdbx_strand_id
1 'polypeptide(L)'
;MGNYNSQISTPKSVLGFEVGHKTATPEQINALVNKWARESNKANIVEYARTYEGRALNYLVISSAKNLNNLDKIKNNIAQLSRPKSLNANKIKSLINETPATAWMAYSIHGNESSGADSSLALIYHLLASEDADVTSLLDDLVILVDPMMNPDGRARFTKSMQEHRGAAPNVDSQSLLHSGEWPFGRGNHYLYDLNRDFYFAVNPESRGRIEAINQWYPLLMIDGHEMGAHDTYLFGPAREPINSNIPASLKRWGNIFAQEQAGVYDQKQWPYYTGEWFENLYPGYSNYSEYRGSINILYEQARTAEDGIKTQNGNIRTYKESVDHQFVSAIANLKSLQRHSRDIFNDFVKNRMSHVASKGKYANKSFVILPTDNTSRLNDFLYLLDLQGIEYQQTSKAQTVDDAVNHLGQTIEEAKVPKGSIIIQNRQYEAPLISAILEFDAKISDKVLLEERQKTLRDGSSIMYDSTAWNLSMMYGLAALEVPQHMTKNLVAFVKPASGDIKNIDNAIAYIVDGASDASVGYAARLMEQNVKVRILDKQGLFNKHSFNRGSIVVYLYDNTLEEKSLLTLIKQAAQDTGVQVKAINQGLGESDLPDIGGEYFKLLEQPQIALLSQNGINVEDLGSIWHMIDTQLGVRHSHLSHELLNDMDLRQYNVIVVPSRYYGTLSKSNISLLENWVKNGGSLIVNGNSAKQLANEEDFSQVKLLSDTFEHAADYNTALYREWLAQQKTITNNNKINAHKVATDLWFPWSDNEALKPMEEEQLTAWDDWSKNFMPSGAMVASRTDQKHWLTFGVQKQLPILTSNAPLFMAKDGANAVVRYGVLTKNKKAKAQQIGWSTTPKGNDLYIRMSGLIWPEASQRLANAAYLTQEPKGNGQIIMFANKPNFRGATKGTARLLLNAIVYGPGLGATTVIKL
;
A
#
# COMPACT_ATOMS: atom_id res chain seq x y z
N MET A 1 -42.07 -14.48 -20.47
CA MET A 1 -41.15 -15.27 -19.64
C MET A 1 -40.15 -15.90 -20.61
N GLY A 2 -38.82 -15.75 -20.37
CA GLY A 2 -37.83 -16.40 -21.21
C GLY A 2 -37.93 -17.92 -21.10
N ASN A 3 -37.45 -18.64 -22.12
CA ASN A 3 -37.37 -20.09 -22.09
C ASN A 3 -36.11 -20.52 -21.34
N TYR A 4 -36.27 -21.15 -20.18
CA TYR A 4 -35.16 -21.60 -19.30
C TYR A 4 -35.11 -23.12 -19.24
N ASN A 5 -33.90 -23.68 -19.43
CA ASN A 5 -33.60 -25.09 -19.32
C ASN A 5 -33.88 -25.62 -17.88
N SER A 6 -34.83 -26.51 -17.73
CA SER A 6 -35.22 -27.08 -16.44
C SER A 6 -34.17 -28.02 -15.82
N GLN A 7 -33.12 -28.42 -16.57
CA GLN A 7 -32.00 -29.21 -16.07
C GLN A 7 -31.03 -28.39 -15.21
N ILE A 8 -31.06 -27.06 -15.33
CA ILE A 8 -30.25 -26.17 -14.51
C ILE A 8 -31.04 -25.79 -13.26
N SER A 9 -30.51 -26.10 -12.10
CA SER A 9 -31.14 -25.82 -10.80
C SER A 9 -31.38 -24.31 -10.66
N THR A 10 -32.61 -23.92 -10.28
CA THR A 10 -32.89 -22.50 -9.99
C THR A 10 -32.15 -22.03 -8.74
N PRO A 11 -31.77 -20.77 -8.62
CA PRO A 11 -31.19 -20.21 -7.40
C PRO A 11 -32.02 -20.59 -6.15
N LYS A 12 -33.36 -20.39 -6.22
CA LYS A 12 -34.27 -20.71 -5.13
C LYS A 12 -34.20 -22.17 -4.66
N SER A 13 -34.03 -23.12 -5.58
CA SER A 13 -33.99 -24.56 -5.22
C SER A 13 -32.75 -24.91 -4.38
N VAL A 14 -31.68 -24.08 -4.41
CA VAL A 14 -30.46 -24.30 -3.68
C VAL A 14 -30.34 -23.36 -2.48
N LEU A 15 -30.67 -22.07 -2.67
CA LEU A 15 -30.58 -21.03 -1.62
C LEU A 15 -31.75 -21.11 -0.61
N GLY A 16 -32.90 -21.64 -1.01
CA GLY A 16 -34.14 -21.61 -0.25
C GLY A 16 -34.93 -20.29 -0.37
N PHE A 17 -34.43 -19.31 -1.13
CA PHE A 17 -35.06 -18.02 -1.39
C PHE A 17 -34.73 -17.52 -2.81
N GLU A 18 -35.51 -16.60 -3.33
CA GLU A 18 -35.27 -15.95 -4.61
C GLU A 18 -34.12 -14.96 -4.49
N VAL A 19 -33.27 -14.86 -5.53
CA VAL A 19 -32.20 -13.83 -5.61
C VAL A 19 -32.81 -12.45 -5.48
N GLY A 20 -32.18 -11.61 -4.65
CA GLY A 20 -32.68 -10.28 -4.32
C GLY A 20 -33.69 -10.22 -3.17
N HIS A 21 -34.09 -11.35 -2.56
CA HIS A 21 -34.90 -11.37 -1.35
C HIS A 21 -34.11 -11.46 -0.07
N LYS A 22 -32.97 -12.16 -0.11
CA LYS A 22 -32.02 -12.28 1.00
C LYS A 22 -30.60 -12.25 0.46
N THR A 23 -29.65 -11.88 1.32
CA THR A 23 -28.25 -11.87 1.01
C THR A 23 -27.68 -13.29 1.14
N ALA A 24 -27.09 -13.83 0.06
CA ALA A 24 -26.47 -15.15 0.08
C ALA A 24 -25.11 -15.10 0.82
N THR A 25 -24.84 -16.12 1.65
CA THR A 25 -23.55 -16.28 2.32
C THR A 25 -22.46 -16.76 1.35
N PRO A 26 -21.17 -16.60 1.67
CA PRO A 26 -20.07 -17.14 0.83
C PRO A 26 -20.22 -18.62 0.53
N GLU A 27 -20.63 -19.40 1.52
CA GLU A 27 -20.83 -20.86 1.39
C GLU A 27 -21.98 -21.19 0.43
N GLN A 28 -23.09 -20.45 0.51
CA GLN A 28 -24.23 -20.59 -0.40
C GLN A 28 -23.85 -20.23 -1.84
N ILE A 29 -23.11 -19.13 -2.05
CA ILE A 29 -22.60 -18.73 -3.37
C ILE A 29 -21.71 -19.83 -3.94
N ASN A 30 -20.70 -20.29 -3.18
CA ASN A 30 -19.80 -21.34 -3.62
C ASN A 30 -20.52 -22.66 -3.92
N ALA A 31 -21.48 -23.07 -3.09
CA ALA A 31 -22.28 -24.27 -3.34
C ALA A 31 -23.04 -24.18 -4.66
N LEU A 32 -23.66 -23.03 -4.92
CA LEU A 32 -24.48 -22.81 -6.11
C LEU A 32 -23.64 -22.76 -7.41
N VAL A 33 -22.52 -22.02 -7.43
CA VAL A 33 -21.67 -21.93 -8.62
C VAL A 33 -21.01 -23.28 -8.93
N ASN A 34 -20.61 -24.04 -7.91
CA ASN A 34 -20.09 -25.41 -8.09
C ASN A 34 -21.15 -26.37 -8.63
N LYS A 35 -22.39 -26.23 -8.20
CA LYS A 35 -23.51 -27.03 -8.70
C LYS A 35 -23.76 -26.72 -10.18
N TRP A 36 -23.88 -25.46 -10.56
CA TRP A 36 -24.10 -25.04 -11.95
C TRP A 36 -22.98 -25.44 -12.91
N ALA A 37 -21.72 -25.39 -12.46
CA ALA A 37 -20.58 -25.86 -13.25
C ALA A 37 -20.67 -27.36 -13.57
N ARG A 38 -21.33 -28.15 -12.71
CA ARG A 38 -21.58 -29.58 -12.96
C ARG A 38 -22.83 -29.87 -13.80
N GLU A 39 -23.83 -28.99 -13.73
CA GLU A 39 -25.11 -29.15 -14.44
C GLU A 39 -25.07 -28.65 -15.88
N SER A 40 -24.11 -27.80 -16.24
CA SER A 40 -24.07 -27.12 -17.52
C SER A 40 -22.78 -27.43 -18.29
N ASN A 41 -22.90 -27.69 -19.58
CA ASN A 41 -21.77 -27.76 -20.50
C ASN A 41 -21.35 -26.40 -21.05
N LYS A 42 -21.97 -25.32 -20.56
CA LYS A 42 -21.66 -23.91 -20.90
C LYS A 42 -20.79 -23.24 -19.84
N ALA A 43 -20.35 -23.95 -18.78
CA ALA A 43 -19.55 -23.38 -17.72
C ALA A 43 -18.42 -24.29 -17.26
N ASN A 44 -17.24 -23.71 -17.03
CA ASN A 44 -16.14 -24.31 -16.28
C ASN A 44 -15.83 -23.44 -15.06
N ILE A 45 -15.54 -24.04 -13.90
CA ILE A 45 -15.11 -23.34 -12.70
C ILE A 45 -13.59 -23.38 -12.56
N VAL A 46 -12.99 -22.28 -12.17
CA VAL A 46 -11.53 -22.14 -11.96
C VAL A 46 -11.30 -21.52 -10.60
N GLU A 47 -10.63 -22.25 -9.70
CA GLU A 47 -10.10 -21.69 -8.46
C GLU A 47 -8.80 -20.93 -8.79
N TYR A 48 -8.75 -19.61 -8.54
CA TYR A 48 -7.61 -18.77 -8.88
C TYR A 48 -6.77 -18.36 -7.67
N ALA A 49 -7.33 -18.47 -6.45
CA ALA A 49 -6.62 -18.23 -5.20
C ALA A 49 -7.41 -18.81 -4.00
N ARG A 50 -6.78 -18.72 -2.83
CA ARG A 50 -7.44 -18.91 -1.53
C ARG A 50 -7.17 -17.72 -0.64
N THR A 51 -8.17 -17.33 0.15
CA THR A 51 -8.05 -16.28 1.14
C THR A 51 -7.19 -16.73 2.32
N TYR A 52 -6.83 -15.78 3.20
CA TYR A 52 -6.15 -16.12 4.46
C TYR A 52 -6.96 -17.05 5.37
N GLU A 53 -8.30 -17.04 5.28
CA GLU A 53 -9.18 -17.97 6.01
C GLU A 53 -9.40 -19.31 5.25
N GLY A 54 -8.70 -19.51 4.14
CA GLY A 54 -8.73 -20.75 3.35
C GLY A 54 -9.94 -20.88 2.41
N ARG A 55 -10.80 -19.85 2.28
CA ARG A 55 -11.91 -19.86 1.34
C ARG A 55 -11.43 -19.79 -0.10
N ALA A 56 -12.00 -20.63 -0.96
CA ALA A 56 -11.70 -20.65 -2.38
C ALA A 56 -12.23 -19.38 -3.09
N LEU A 57 -11.42 -18.81 -3.93
CA LEU A 57 -11.75 -17.71 -4.85
C LEU A 57 -11.90 -18.31 -6.25
N ASN A 58 -13.13 -18.26 -6.77
CA ASN A 58 -13.50 -18.93 -8.00
C ASN A 58 -14.07 -17.93 -9.02
N TYR A 59 -13.72 -18.12 -10.27
CA TYR A 59 -14.52 -17.57 -11.37
C TYR A 59 -15.07 -18.68 -12.26
N LEU A 60 -16.23 -18.45 -12.84
CA LEU A 60 -16.78 -19.30 -13.88
C LEU A 60 -16.38 -18.76 -15.25
N VAL A 61 -15.90 -19.66 -16.10
CA VAL A 61 -15.71 -19.41 -17.54
C VAL A 61 -16.98 -19.84 -18.24
N ILE A 62 -17.78 -18.89 -18.70
CA ILE A 62 -19.08 -19.14 -19.32
C ILE A 62 -19.00 -18.78 -20.80
N SER A 63 -19.37 -19.74 -21.68
CA SER A 63 -19.40 -19.59 -23.13
C SER A 63 -20.18 -20.73 -23.77
N SER A 64 -20.30 -20.75 -25.10
CA SER A 64 -20.87 -21.91 -25.77
C SER A 64 -19.99 -23.16 -25.58
N ALA A 65 -20.58 -24.34 -25.59
CA ALA A 65 -19.85 -25.61 -25.47
C ALA A 65 -18.73 -25.72 -26.54
N LYS A 66 -18.94 -25.18 -27.72
CA LYS A 66 -17.91 -25.08 -28.77
C LYS A 66 -16.69 -24.32 -28.31
N ASN A 67 -16.89 -23.15 -27.70
CA ASN A 67 -15.79 -22.31 -27.20
C ASN A 67 -15.11 -22.97 -26.01
N LEU A 68 -15.86 -23.55 -25.06
CA LEU A 68 -15.29 -24.25 -23.89
C LEU A 68 -14.40 -25.42 -24.30
N ASN A 69 -14.78 -26.18 -25.35
CA ASN A 69 -13.94 -27.26 -25.89
C ASN A 69 -12.66 -26.75 -26.60
N ASN A 70 -12.55 -25.43 -26.87
CA ASN A 70 -11.44 -24.81 -27.56
C ASN A 70 -10.71 -23.76 -26.71
N LEU A 71 -10.86 -23.75 -25.37
CA LEU A 71 -10.30 -22.72 -24.50
C LEU A 71 -8.78 -22.53 -24.65
N ASP A 72 -8.03 -23.60 -24.79
CA ASP A 72 -6.57 -23.53 -24.97
C ASP A 72 -6.20 -22.80 -26.27
N LYS A 73 -6.95 -23.07 -27.37
CA LYS A 73 -6.77 -22.32 -28.62
C LYS A 73 -7.13 -20.85 -28.44
N ILE A 74 -8.21 -20.54 -27.74
CA ILE A 74 -8.66 -19.16 -27.46
C ILE A 74 -7.60 -18.43 -26.64
N LYS A 75 -7.12 -19.01 -25.54
CA LYS A 75 -6.06 -18.44 -24.70
C LYS A 75 -4.77 -18.19 -25.50
N ASN A 76 -4.36 -19.16 -26.34
CA ASN A 76 -3.19 -19.00 -27.19
C ASN A 76 -3.36 -17.86 -28.22
N ASN A 77 -4.55 -17.71 -28.80
CA ASN A 77 -4.87 -16.59 -29.68
C ASN A 77 -4.77 -15.25 -28.96
N ILE A 78 -5.33 -15.14 -27.75
CA ILE A 78 -5.25 -13.96 -26.89
C ILE A 78 -3.79 -13.63 -26.56
N ALA A 79 -2.98 -14.64 -26.19
CA ALA A 79 -1.56 -14.47 -25.91
C ALA A 79 -0.79 -13.93 -27.13
N GLN A 80 -1.10 -14.42 -28.35
CA GLN A 80 -0.52 -13.88 -29.58
C GLN A 80 -0.97 -12.43 -29.84
N LEU A 81 -2.26 -12.11 -29.67
CA LEU A 81 -2.81 -10.76 -29.87
C LEU A 81 -2.29 -9.77 -28.81
N SER A 82 -1.94 -10.23 -27.61
CA SER A 82 -1.33 -9.40 -26.57
C SER A 82 0.15 -9.08 -26.83
N ARG A 83 0.83 -9.87 -27.70
CA ARG A 83 2.24 -9.69 -28.08
C ARG A 83 2.43 -9.70 -29.61
N PRO A 84 1.78 -8.78 -30.36
CA PRO A 84 1.58 -8.91 -31.82
C PRO A 84 2.79 -8.54 -32.70
N LYS A 85 3.90 -8.05 -32.14
CA LYS A 85 5.05 -7.50 -32.93
C LYS A 85 5.61 -8.43 -33.98
N SER A 86 5.58 -9.75 -33.77
CA SER A 86 6.07 -10.76 -34.71
C SER A 86 5.03 -11.22 -35.74
N LEU A 87 3.78 -10.76 -35.64
CA LEU A 87 2.68 -11.16 -36.49
C LEU A 87 2.55 -10.22 -37.69
N ASN A 88 2.18 -10.74 -38.85
CA ASN A 88 1.78 -9.94 -40.00
C ASN A 88 0.30 -9.57 -39.94
N ALA A 89 -0.12 -8.58 -40.74
CA ALA A 89 -1.48 -8.06 -40.72
C ALA A 89 -2.56 -9.13 -41.02
N ASN A 90 -2.30 -10.06 -41.93
CA ASN A 90 -3.24 -11.14 -42.28
C ASN A 90 -3.44 -12.10 -41.10
N LYS A 91 -2.36 -12.44 -40.36
CA LYS A 91 -2.44 -13.30 -39.20
C LYS A 91 -3.19 -12.62 -38.08
N ILE A 92 -2.93 -11.31 -37.81
CA ILE A 92 -3.68 -10.51 -36.81
C ILE A 92 -5.17 -10.51 -37.15
N LYS A 93 -5.54 -10.21 -38.40
CA LYS A 93 -6.95 -10.21 -38.85
C LYS A 93 -7.61 -11.58 -38.68
N SER A 94 -6.92 -12.68 -39.04
CA SER A 94 -7.42 -14.06 -38.81
C SER A 94 -7.67 -14.33 -37.34
N LEU A 95 -6.68 -14.03 -36.48
CA LEU A 95 -6.81 -14.22 -35.01
C LEU A 95 -7.97 -13.43 -34.43
N ILE A 96 -8.13 -12.16 -34.79
CA ILE A 96 -9.25 -11.30 -34.34
C ILE A 96 -10.59 -11.90 -34.77
N ASN A 97 -10.69 -12.44 -35.99
CA ASN A 97 -11.94 -13.02 -36.47
C ASN A 97 -12.30 -14.37 -35.82
N GLU A 98 -11.30 -15.15 -35.43
CA GLU A 98 -11.48 -16.47 -34.84
C GLU A 98 -11.60 -16.48 -33.31
N THR A 99 -11.26 -15.36 -32.63
CA THR A 99 -11.20 -15.30 -31.18
C THR A 99 -12.42 -14.63 -30.59
N PRO A 100 -13.22 -15.31 -29.74
CA PRO A 100 -14.28 -14.67 -28.96
C PRO A 100 -13.72 -13.57 -28.08
N ALA A 101 -14.49 -12.47 -27.92
CA ALA A 101 -14.11 -11.40 -27.03
C ALA A 101 -14.25 -11.86 -25.56
N THR A 102 -13.38 -11.35 -24.69
CA THR A 102 -13.36 -11.75 -23.29
C THR A 102 -13.87 -10.63 -22.39
N ALA A 103 -14.73 -10.98 -21.43
CA ALA A 103 -15.22 -10.09 -20.39
C ALA A 103 -14.90 -10.66 -19.00
N TRP A 104 -14.52 -9.82 -18.04
CA TRP A 104 -14.41 -10.13 -16.63
C TRP A 104 -15.48 -9.37 -15.86
N MET A 105 -16.44 -10.11 -15.29
CA MET A 105 -17.54 -9.59 -14.51
C MET A 105 -17.22 -9.80 -13.04
N ALA A 106 -16.72 -8.76 -12.36
CA ALA A 106 -16.18 -8.85 -11.01
C ALA A 106 -17.14 -8.22 -9.99
N TYR A 107 -17.37 -8.91 -8.87
CA TYR A 107 -18.32 -8.49 -7.86
C TYR A 107 -17.80 -8.68 -6.43
N SER A 108 -18.32 -7.87 -5.50
CA SER A 108 -18.09 -8.02 -4.06
C SER A 108 -16.61 -8.00 -3.65
N ILE A 109 -15.82 -7.08 -4.22
CA ILE A 109 -14.45 -6.81 -3.74
C ILE A 109 -14.49 -6.20 -2.33
N HIS A 110 -15.57 -5.47 -2.02
CA HIS A 110 -15.94 -5.09 -0.67
C HIS A 110 -17.05 -6.04 -0.18
N GLY A 111 -16.78 -6.77 0.89
CA GLY A 111 -17.70 -7.83 1.34
C GLY A 111 -19.04 -7.32 1.87
N ASN A 112 -19.09 -6.07 2.35
CA ASN A 112 -20.29 -5.40 2.84
C ASN A 112 -21.13 -4.71 1.74
N GLU A 113 -20.70 -4.78 0.49
CA GLU A 113 -21.44 -4.32 -0.69
C GLU A 113 -22.13 -5.53 -1.31
N SER A 114 -23.33 -5.83 -0.82
CA SER A 114 -23.88 -7.17 -0.93
C SER A 114 -24.60 -7.48 -2.24
N SER A 115 -25.26 -6.50 -2.89
CA SER A 115 -26.12 -6.74 -4.07
C SER A 115 -25.36 -7.23 -5.30
N GLY A 116 -24.09 -6.86 -5.45
CA GLY A 116 -23.28 -7.28 -6.58
C GLY A 116 -23.08 -8.78 -6.67
N ALA A 117 -22.73 -9.44 -5.55
CA ALA A 117 -22.58 -10.89 -5.54
C ALA A 117 -23.89 -11.62 -5.86
N ASP A 118 -25.01 -11.16 -5.30
CA ASP A 118 -26.32 -11.76 -5.61
C ASP A 118 -26.74 -11.48 -7.05
N SER A 119 -26.40 -10.28 -7.61
CA SER A 119 -26.60 -9.98 -9.02
C SER A 119 -25.80 -10.92 -9.93
N SER A 120 -24.59 -11.29 -9.53
CA SER A 120 -23.78 -12.26 -10.26
C SER A 120 -24.46 -13.62 -10.35
N LEU A 121 -25.16 -14.06 -9.28
CA LEU A 121 -25.92 -15.33 -9.30
C LEU A 121 -27.09 -15.27 -10.31
N ALA A 122 -27.78 -14.14 -10.38
CA ALA A 122 -28.82 -13.90 -11.40
C ALA A 122 -28.24 -13.95 -12.82
N LEU A 123 -27.07 -13.31 -13.02
CA LEU A 123 -26.35 -13.29 -14.31
C LEU A 123 -25.91 -14.71 -14.71
N ILE A 124 -25.23 -15.44 -13.83
CA ILE A 124 -24.78 -16.81 -14.11
C ILE A 124 -25.96 -17.70 -14.48
N TYR A 125 -27.03 -17.68 -13.69
CA TYR A 125 -28.21 -18.50 -13.96
C TYR A 125 -28.84 -18.15 -15.33
N HIS A 126 -28.98 -16.87 -15.63
CA HIS A 126 -29.51 -16.41 -16.92
C HIS A 126 -28.66 -16.89 -18.10
N LEU A 127 -27.32 -16.75 -18.04
CA LEU A 127 -26.42 -17.18 -19.10
C LEU A 127 -26.42 -18.70 -19.31
N LEU A 128 -26.55 -19.48 -18.25
CA LEU A 128 -26.50 -20.95 -18.33
C LEU A 128 -27.83 -21.57 -18.71
N ALA A 129 -28.93 -21.07 -18.14
CA ALA A 129 -30.25 -21.68 -18.24
C ALA A 129 -31.10 -21.12 -19.38
N SER A 130 -30.88 -19.88 -19.83
CA SER A 130 -31.68 -19.32 -20.94
C SER A 130 -31.39 -20.03 -22.27
N GLU A 131 -32.46 -20.34 -22.98
CA GLU A 131 -32.46 -20.91 -24.35
C GLU A 131 -32.83 -19.84 -25.39
N ASP A 132 -32.92 -18.58 -25.00
CA ASP A 132 -33.21 -17.48 -25.90
C ASP A 132 -32.09 -17.30 -26.92
N ALA A 133 -32.47 -17.00 -28.17
CA ALA A 133 -31.50 -16.84 -29.28
C ALA A 133 -30.43 -15.77 -29.01
N ASP A 134 -30.82 -14.68 -28.33
CA ASP A 134 -29.91 -13.59 -27.96
C ASP A 134 -28.80 -14.08 -27.03
N VAL A 135 -29.13 -14.90 -26.01
CA VAL A 135 -28.16 -15.43 -25.06
C VAL A 135 -27.26 -16.48 -25.73
N THR A 136 -27.84 -17.32 -26.60
CA THR A 136 -27.06 -18.31 -27.36
C THR A 136 -26.03 -17.61 -28.25
N SER A 137 -26.43 -16.58 -29.01
CA SER A 137 -25.54 -15.77 -29.83
C SER A 137 -24.45 -15.06 -29.01
N LEU A 138 -24.83 -14.52 -27.84
CA LEU A 138 -23.89 -13.88 -26.92
C LEU A 138 -22.78 -14.87 -26.49
N LEU A 139 -23.14 -16.10 -26.13
CA LEU A 139 -22.20 -17.12 -25.70
C LEU A 139 -21.32 -17.67 -26.85
N ASP A 140 -21.79 -17.65 -28.10
CA ASP A 140 -20.96 -17.99 -29.25
C ASP A 140 -19.88 -16.96 -29.53
N ASP A 141 -20.16 -15.67 -29.30
CA ASP A 141 -19.25 -14.56 -29.59
C ASP A 141 -18.33 -14.17 -28.41
N LEU A 142 -18.70 -14.54 -27.17
CA LEU A 142 -17.98 -14.13 -25.96
C LEU A 142 -17.50 -15.31 -25.10
N VAL A 143 -16.39 -15.09 -24.38
CA VAL A 143 -15.98 -15.85 -23.20
C VAL A 143 -16.13 -14.93 -21.99
N ILE A 144 -17.03 -15.27 -21.10
CA ILE A 144 -17.42 -14.44 -19.97
C ILE A 144 -16.86 -15.08 -18.68
N LEU A 145 -15.99 -14.35 -17.98
CA LEU A 145 -15.41 -14.74 -16.72
C LEU A 145 -16.25 -14.08 -15.62
N VAL A 146 -17.01 -14.82 -14.88
CA VAL A 146 -17.82 -14.25 -13.78
C VAL A 146 -17.16 -14.62 -12.45
N ASP A 147 -16.65 -13.60 -11.76
CA ASP A 147 -16.10 -13.67 -10.39
C ASP A 147 -17.17 -13.16 -9.41
N PRO A 148 -17.95 -14.05 -8.79
CA PRO A 148 -19.12 -13.64 -8.04
C PRO A 148 -18.76 -12.99 -6.70
N MET A 149 -17.54 -13.21 -6.19
CA MET A 149 -17.22 -12.84 -4.83
C MET A 149 -15.69 -12.74 -4.63
N MET A 150 -15.14 -11.56 -4.95
CA MET A 150 -13.70 -11.30 -4.82
C MET A 150 -13.20 -11.23 -3.37
N ASN A 151 -14.11 -11.05 -2.38
CA ASN A 151 -13.77 -10.94 -0.96
C ASN A 151 -14.73 -11.75 -0.07
N PRO A 152 -14.60 -13.09 -0.05
CA PRO A 152 -15.47 -13.94 0.75
C PRO A 152 -15.28 -13.76 2.26
N ASP A 153 -14.09 -13.40 2.75
CA ASP A 153 -13.85 -13.19 4.18
C ASP A 153 -14.59 -11.93 4.69
N GLY A 154 -14.51 -10.83 3.93
CA GLY A 154 -15.26 -9.61 4.24
C GLY A 154 -16.77 -9.84 4.16
N ARG A 155 -17.25 -10.59 3.15
CA ARG A 155 -18.68 -10.92 3.01
C ARG A 155 -19.16 -11.82 4.16
N ALA A 156 -18.37 -12.81 4.59
CA ALA A 156 -18.73 -13.65 5.74
C ALA A 156 -18.92 -12.82 7.01
N ARG A 157 -18.03 -11.86 7.25
CA ARG A 157 -18.11 -10.93 8.38
C ARG A 157 -19.37 -10.07 8.30
N PHE A 158 -19.69 -9.51 7.13
CA PHE A 158 -20.87 -8.68 6.95
C PHE A 158 -22.17 -9.49 7.10
N THR A 159 -22.29 -10.65 6.45
CA THR A 159 -23.51 -11.47 6.52
C THR A 159 -23.75 -12.01 7.93
N LYS A 160 -22.70 -12.29 8.69
CA LYS A 160 -22.81 -12.64 10.11
C LYS A 160 -23.36 -11.48 10.93
N SER A 161 -22.77 -10.28 10.82
CA SER A 161 -23.25 -9.09 11.52
C SER A 161 -24.70 -8.78 11.16
N MET A 162 -25.08 -8.86 9.89
CA MET A 162 -26.45 -8.66 9.43
C MET A 162 -27.43 -9.67 10.07
N GLN A 163 -27.04 -10.94 10.18
CA GLN A 163 -27.86 -11.96 10.82
C GLN A 163 -28.08 -11.69 12.32
N GLU A 164 -27.06 -11.18 13.00
CA GLU A 164 -27.10 -10.84 14.43
C GLU A 164 -28.03 -9.64 14.72
N HIS A 165 -28.21 -8.75 13.73
CA HIS A 165 -29.05 -7.54 13.86
C HIS A 165 -30.42 -7.64 13.15
N ARG A 166 -30.78 -8.82 12.63
CA ARG A 166 -32.07 -9.04 11.99
C ARG A 166 -33.20 -9.02 13.01
N GLY A 167 -34.18 -8.13 12.80
CA GLY A 167 -35.39 -8.06 13.60
C GLY A 167 -36.48 -9.03 13.16
N ALA A 168 -37.57 -9.12 13.94
CA ALA A 168 -38.78 -9.88 13.59
C ALA A 168 -39.59 -9.20 12.48
N ALA A 169 -39.48 -7.90 12.33
CA ALA A 169 -40.09 -7.10 11.27
C ALA A 169 -39.00 -6.45 10.41
N PRO A 170 -39.27 -6.23 9.10
CA PRO A 170 -38.33 -5.56 8.22
C PRO A 170 -37.94 -4.16 8.74
N ASN A 171 -36.65 -3.85 8.74
CA ASN A 171 -36.12 -2.56 9.16
C ASN A 171 -35.54 -1.80 7.95
N VAL A 172 -36.24 -0.73 7.55
CA VAL A 172 -35.90 0.12 6.40
C VAL A 172 -35.07 1.37 6.77
N ASP A 173 -34.65 1.50 8.04
CA ASP A 173 -33.81 2.59 8.51
C ASP A 173 -32.35 2.37 8.10
N SER A 174 -31.83 3.25 7.22
CA SER A 174 -30.46 3.19 6.70
C SER A 174 -29.37 3.29 7.79
N GLN A 175 -29.70 3.74 8.99
CA GLN A 175 -28.77 3.88 10.11
C GLN A 175 -28.64 2.57 10.93
N SER A 176 -29.53 1.59 10.70
CA SER A 176 -29.47 0.30 11.39
C SER A 176 -28.18 -0.44 11.07
N LEU A 177 -27.60 -1.12 12.06
CA LEU A 177 -26.45 -2.00 11.90
C LEU A 177 -26.72 -3.17 10.93
N LEU A 178 -28.00 -3.51 10.70
CA LEU A 178 -28.42 -4.43 9.64
C LEU A 178 -27.89 -4.01 8.27
N HIS A 179 -27.81 -2.70 7.97
CA HIS A 179 -27.42 -2.17 6.67
C HIS A 179 -25.93 -1.80 6.60
N SER A 180 -25.32 -1.36 7.70
CA SER A 180 -23.93 -0.90 7.74
C SER A 180 -22.95 -1.96 8.21
N GLY A 181 -23.41 -2.92 9.00
CA GLY A 181 -22.58 -3.84 9.76
C GLY A 181 -21.92 -3.18 10.97
N GLU A 182 -21.40 -4.00 11.88
CA GLU A 182 -20.57 -3.56 13.00
C GLU A 182 -19.11 -3.41 12.59
N TRP A 183 -18.34 -2.66 13.37
CA TRP A 183 -16.89 -2.61 13.24
C TRP A 183 -16.32 -4.05 13.24
N PRO A 184 -15.45 -4.43 12.33
CA PRO A 184 -14.81 -3.69 11.23
C PRO A 184 -15.54 -3.73 9.87
N PHE A 185 -16.84 -3.73 9.84
CA PHE A 185 -17.79 -3.50 8.74
C PHE A 185 -17.83 -4.52 7.61
N GLY A 186 -16.89 -5.41 7.46
CA GLY A 186 -16.82 -6.38 6.37
C GLY A 186 -16.38 -5.82 5.01
N ARG A 187 -15.92 -4.57 4.92
CA ARG A 187 -15.35 -4.01 3.69
C ARG A 187 -14.06 -4.71 3.28
N GLY A 188 -13.10 -4.82 4.20
CA GLY A 188 -11.80 -5.45 3.98
C GLY A 188 -11.83 -6.97 4.05
N ASN A 189 -10.73 -7.61 3.64
CA ASN A 189 -10.50 -9.05 3.75
C ASN A 189 -10.21 -9.48 5.21
N HIS A 190 -9.60 -10.65 5.42
CA HIS A 190 -9.21 -11.13 6.76
C HIS A 190 -8.42 -10.08 7.54
N TYR A 191 -7.34 -9.56 6.97
CA TYR A 191 -6.50 -8.51 7.57
C TYR A 191 -7.02 -7.09 7.33
N LEU A 192 -8.27 -6.91 7.04
CA LEU A 192 -8.95 -5.62 6.89
C LEU A 192 -8.41 -4.75 5.73
N TYR A 193 -7.68 -5.33 4.80
CA TYR A 193 -7.23 -4.62 3.60
C TYR A 193 -8.40 -4.31 2.67
N ASP A 194 -8.43 -3.09 2.15
CA ASP A 194 -9.26 -2.75 1.00
C ASP A 194 -8.64 -3.35 -0.28
N LEU A 195 -9.23 -4.44 -0.77
CA LEU A 195 -8.75 -5.14 -1.95
C LEU A 195 -8.90 -4.30 -3.24
N ASN A 196 -9.78 -3.28 -3.22
CA ASN A 196 -9.90 -2.30 -4.32
C ASN A 196 -8.90 -1.13 -4.20
N ARG A 197 -7.80 -1.35 -3.48
CA ARG A 197 -6.60 -0.48 -3.43
C ARG A 197 -5.33 -1.29 -3.69
N ASP A 198 -5.47 -2.61 -3.85
CA ASP A 198 -4.37 -3.58 -3.85
C ASP A 198 -4.04 -4.16 -5.24
N PHE A 199 -4.65 -3.65 -6.32
CA PHE A 199 -4.47 -4.24 -7.65
C PHE A 199 -3.01 -4.27 -8.12
N TYR A 200 -2.25 -3.18 -8.00
CA TYR A 200 -0.86 -3.20 -8.45
C TYR A 200 0.16 -3.49 -7.35
N PHE A 201 -0.20 -3.27 -6.08
CA PHE A 201 0.64 -3.64 -4.94
C PHE A 201 0.65 -5.15 -4.68
N ALA A 202 -0.46 -5.82 -4.95
CA ALA A 202 -0.62 -7.26 -4.83
C ALA A 202 -0.14 -7.84 -3.48
N VAL A 203 -0.44 -7.14 -2.40
CA VAL A 203 -0.06 -7.54 -1.04
C VAL A 203 -0.79 -8.82 -0.62
N ASN A 204 -2.05 -8.96 -1.04
CA ASN A 204 -2.93 -10.04 -0.63
C ASN A 204 -3.01 -11.19 -1.66
N PRO A 205 -3.23 -12.45 -1.23
CA PRO A 205 -3.33 -13.58 -2.14
C PRO A 205 -4.48 -13.44 -3.14
N GLU A 206 -5.60 -12.81 -2.73
CA GLU A 206 -6.75 -12.51 -3.57
C GLU A 206 -6.33 -11.65 -4.78
N SER A 207 -5.54 -10.62 -4.54
CA SER A 207 -5.05 -9.72 -5.58
C SER A 207 -4.03 -10.40 -6.49
N ARG A 208 -3.12 -11.20 -5.93
CA ARG A 208 -2.11 -11.93 -6.72
C ARG A 208 -2.75 -12.89 -7.71
N GLY A 209 -3.65 -13.76 -7.24
CA GLY A 209 -4.32 -14.71 -8.11
C GLY A 209 -5.17 -14.04 -9.20
N ARG A 210 -5.84 -12.92 -8.88
CA ARG A 210 -6.61 -12.14 -9.86
C ARG A 210 -5.72 -11.53 -10.93
N ILE A 211 -4.55 -10.98 -10.57
CA ILE A 211 -3.58 -10.45 -11.55
C ILE A 211 -3.08 -11.56 -12.48
N GLU A 212 -2.74 -12.73 -11.96
CA GLU A 212 -2.34 -13.87 -12.77
C GLU A 212 -3.43 -14.28 -13.77
N ALA A 213 -4.69 -14.30 -13.33
CA ALA A 213 -5.82 -14.59 -14.20
C ALA A 213 -6.04 -13.50 -15.26
N ILE A 214 -5.96 -12.22 -14.89
CA ILE A 214 -6.04 -11.10 -15.84
C ILE A 214 -4.91 -11.20 -16.89
N ASN A 215 -3.69 -11.52 -16.48
CA ASN A 215 -2.54 -11.71 -17.37
C ASN A 215 -2.70 -12.91 -18.34
N GLN A 216 -3.50 -13.89 -17.96
CA GLN A 216 -3.81 -15.03 -18.82
C GLN A 216 -4.90 -14.72 -19.86
N TRP A 217 -5.92 -13.96 -19.46
CA TRP A 217 -7.11 -13.73 -20.27
C TRP A 217 -7.11 -12.40 -21.03
N TYR A 218 -6.37 -11.39 -20.58
CA TYR A 218 -6.43 -10.02 -21.12
C TYR A 218 -7.87 -9.62 -21.50
N PRO A 219 -8.80 -9.57 -20.54
CA PRO A 219 -10.20 -9.27 -20.84
C PRO A 219 -10.32 -7.94 -21.54
N LEU A 220 -11.14 -7.87 -22.58
CA LEU A 220 -11.42 -6.61 -23.31
C LEU A 220 -12.38 -5.70 -22.55
N LEU A 221 -13.20 -6.27 -21.66
CA LEU A 221 -14.10 -5.57 -20.75
C LEU A 221 -13.89 -6.10 -19.34
N MET A 222 -13.80 -5.18 -18.37
CA MET A 222 -13.85 -5.49 -16.94
C MET A 222 -14.94 -4.67 -16.29
N ILE A 223 -15.87 -5.35 -15.61
CA ILE A 223 -16.89 -4.75 -14.77
C ILE A 223 -16.45 -4.87 -13.32
N ASP A 224 -16.64 -3.81 -12.54
CA ASP A 224 -16.42 -3.78 -11.10
C ASP A 224 -17.68 -3.32 -10.38
N GLY A 225 -18.38 -4.26 -9.74
CA GLY A 225 -19.69 -4.05 -9.11
C GLY A 225 -19.57 -3.66 -7.64
N HIS A 226 -19.97 -2.44 -7.32
CA HIS A 226 -19.88 -1.79 -6.01
C HIS A 226 -21.22 -1.28 -5.49
N GLU A 227 -21.18 -0.78 -4.24
CA GLU A 227 -22.26 -0.02 -3.62
C GLU A 227 -21.73 1.28 -2.98
N MET A 228 -22.52 2.34 -3.12
CA MET A 228 -22.27 3.67 -2.54
C MET A 228 -23.28 4.05 -1.46
N GLY A 229 -23.42 5.34 -1.14
CA GLY A 229 -24.32 5.84 -0.10
C GLY A 229 -25.78 5.39 -0.30
N ALA A 230 -26.46 5.05 0.80
CA ALA A 230 -27.81 4.48 0.77
C ALA A 230 -28.88 5.40 0.18
N HIS A 231 -28.66 6.72 0.18
CA HIS A 231 -29.59 7.72 -0.35
C HIS A 231 -29.27 8.20 -1.76
N ASP A 232 -28.24 7.63 -2.39
CA ASP A 232 -27.88 7.83 -3.79
C ASP A 232 -28.83 7.05 -4.74
N THR A 233 -28.50 7.03 -6.02
CA THR A 233 -29.22 6.25 -7.05
C THR A 233 -28.34 5.15 -7.62
N TYR A 234 -27.85 5.35 -8.83
CA TYR A 234 -26.93 4.42 -9.50
C TYR A 234 -25.92 5.20 -10.31
N LEU A 235 -24.64 4.91 -10.10
CA LEU A 235 -23.55 5.53 -10.86
C LEU A 235 -22.85 4.47 -11.71
N PHE A 236 -22.46 4.85 -12.93
CA PHE A 236 -21.56 4.06 -13.76
C PHE A 236 -20.57 4.95 -14.52
N GLY A 237 -19.52 4.35 -15.08
CA GLY A 237 -18.52 5.09 -15.85
C GLY A 237 -19.10 5.90 -17.01
N PRO A 238 -18.33 6.81 -17.62
CA PRO A 238 -16.90 7.03 -17.39
C PRO A 238 -16.60 7.88 -16.15
N ALA A 239 -15.35 7.76 -15.66
CA ALA A 239 -14.83 8.59 -14.57
C ALA A 239 -14.66 10.05 -15.01
N ARG A 240 -14.73 10.99 -14.03
CA ARG A 240 -14.34 12.39 -14.26
C ARG A 240 -12.81 12.57 -14.30
N GLU A 241 -12.35 13.72 -14.73
CA GLU A 241 -10.94 14.13 -14.57
C GLU A 241 -10.60 14.35 -13.04
N PRO A 242 -9.34 14.09 -12.62
CA PRO A 242 -8.21 13.72 -13.45
C PRO A 242 -8.21 12.23 -13.85
N ILE A 243 -7.84 11.97 -15.10
CA ILE A 243 -7.62 10.62 -15.63
C ILE A 243 -6.11 10.45 -15.86
N ASN A 244 -5.56 9.31 -15.43
CA ASN A 244 -4.14 9.02 -15.60
C ASN A 244 -3.74 9.05 -17.07
N SER A 245 -2.73 9.84 -17.39
CA SER A 245 -2.27 10.08 -18.77
C SER A 245 -1.69 8.83 -19.46
N ASN A 246 -1.47 7.73 -18.72
CA ASN A 246 -0.99 6.46 -19.26
C ASN A 246 -2.12 5.54 -19.72
N ILE A 247 -3.38 5.86 -19.43
CA ILE A 247 -4.52 5.14 -19.98
C ILE A 247 -4.65 5.47 -21.47
N PRO A 248 -4.74 4.47 -22.38
CA PRO A 248 -4.88 4.69 -23.80
C PRO A 248 -6.17 5.45 -24.15
N ALA A 249 -6.08 6.46 -25.04
CA ALA A 249 -7.22 7.30 -25.43
C ALA A 249 -8.38 6.52 -26.07
N SER A 250 -8.12 5.38 -26.72
CA SER A 250 -9.15 4.49 -27.25
C SER A 250 -10.07 3.93 -26.15
N LEU A 251 -9.55 3.65 -24.96
CA LEU A 251 -10.34 3.13 -23.84
C LEU A 251 -11.30 4.19 -23.31
N LYS A 252 -10.86 5.45 -23.21
CA LYS A 252 -11.77 6.57 -22.86
C LYS A 252 -12.93 6.70 -23.87
N ARG A 253 -12.64 6.57 -25.19
CA ARG A 253 -13.66 6.57 -26.23
C ARG A 253 -14.64 5.40 -26.07
N TRP A 254 -14.14 4.19 -25.85
CA TRP A 254 -14.99 3.00 -25.63
C TRP A 254 -15.82 3.15 -24.34
N GLY A 255 -15.25 3.63 -23.25
CA GLY A 255 -15.99 3.89 -22.01
C GLY A 255 -17.19 4.80 -22.24
N ASN A 256 -17.05 5.88 -23.06
CA ASN A 256 -18.15 6.75 -23.42
C ASN A 256 -19.25 6.04 -24.27
N ILE A 257 -18.85 5.17 -25.22
CA ILE A 257 -19.80 4.40 -26.03
C ILE A 257 -20.62 3.45 -25.14
N PHE A 258 -19.93 2.69 -24.27
CA PHE A 258 -20.60 1.78 -23.33
C PHE A 258 -21.55 2.53 -22.38
N ALA A 259 -21.10 3.68 -21.86
CA ALA A 259 -21.95 4.52 -21.00
C ALA A 259 -23.22 5.00 -21.73
N GLN A 260 -23.13 5.46 -22.98
CA GLN A 260 -24.27 5.88 -23.76
C GLN A 260 -25.26 4.73 -24.02
N GLU A 261 -24.75 3.54 -24.35
CA GLU A 261 -25.59 2.36 -24.60
C GLU A 261 -26.25 1.86 -23.31
N GLN A 262 -25.53 1.88 -22.18
CA GLN A 262 -26.09 1.52 -20.87
C GLN A 262 -27.15 2.56 -20.42
N ALA A 263 -26.89 3.87 -20.58
CA ALA A 263 -27.83 4.93 -20.30
C ALA A 263 -29.14 4.74 -21.06
N GLY A 264 -29.08 4.41 -22.35
CA GLY A 264 -30.29 4.15 -23.15
C GLY A 264 -31.14 2.99 -22.61
N VAL A 265 -30.55 1.99 -21.97
CA VAL A 265 -31.29 0.89 -21.30
C VAL A 265 -31.98 1.38 -20.03
N TYR A 266 -31.31 2.24 -19.26
CA TYR A 266 -31.86 2.82 -18.03
C TYR A 266 -33.01 3.82 -18.35
N ASP A 267 -32.85 4.65 -19.38
CA ASP A 267 -33.87 5.56 -19.86
C ASP A 267 -35.18 4.83 -20.25
N GLN A 268 -35.04 3.67 -20.95
CA GLN A 268 -36.19 2.83 -21.30
C GLN A 268 -36.92 2.25 -20.09
N LYS A 269 -36.18 2.03 -18.97
CA LYS A 269 -36.74 1.52 -17.72
C LYS A 269 -37.17 2.63 -16.77
N GLN A 270 -36.91 3.89 -17.11
CA GLN A 270 -37.19 5.07 -16.29
C GLN A 270 -36.46 5.01 -14.94
N TRP A 271 -35.25 4.43 -14.93
CA TRP A 271 -34.40 4.33 -13.75
C TRP A 271 -33.44 5.53 -13.68
N PRO A 272 -33.34 6.23 -12.54
CA PRO A 272 -32.41 7.33 -12.38
C PRO A 272 -30.94 6.82 -12.25
N TYR A 273 -30.04 7.54 -12.88
CA TYR A 273 -28.60 7.27 -12.86
C TYR A 273 -27.80 8.55 -13.05
N TYR A 274 -26.49 8.47 -12.83
CA TYR A 274 -25.54 9.52 -13.19
C TYR A 274 -24.18 8.93 -13.55
N THR A 275 -23.27 9.74 -14.11
CA THR A 275 -21.94 9.31 -14.53
C THR A 275 -20.89 10.32 -14.05
N GLY A 276 -19.69 9.86 -13.76
CA GLY A 276 -18.53 10.69 -13.50
C GLY A 276 -18.47 11.32 -12.13
N GLU A 277 -19.18 12.33 -11.87
CA GLU A 277 -19.29 13.27 -10.75
C GLU A 277 -18.24 13.21 -9.62
N TRP A 278 -18.22 12.17 -8.77
CA TRP A 278 -17.37 12.15 -7.58
C TRP A 278 -16.12 11.28 -7.70
N PHE A 279 -16.06 10.30 -8.60
CA PHE A 279 -14.87 9.45 -8.74
C PHE A 279 -14.02 9.84 -9.95
N GLU A 280 -12.71 9.74 -9.79
CA GLU A 280 -11.70 10.06 -10.79
C GLU A 280 -10.87 8.80 -11.12
N ASN A 281 -10.04 8.87 -12.15
CA ASN A 281 -9.26 7.73 -12.62
C ASN A 281 -7.76 8.06 -12.70
N LEU A 282 -7.22 8.65 -11.63
CA LEU A 282 -5.82 9.02 -11.52
C LEU A 282 -4.97 7.92 -10.88
N TYR A 283 -5.40 7.42 -9.71
CA TYR A 283 -4.70 6.38 -8.95
C TYR A 283 -4.88 5.01 -9.62
N PRO A 284 -3.77 4.24 -9.88
CA PRO A 284 -3.84 2.98 -10.63
C PRO A 284 -4.20 1.75 -9.80
N GLY A 285 -4.59 1.90 -8.55
CA GLY A 285 -4.78 0.80 -7.60
C GLY A 285 -6.20 0.26 -7.48
N TYR A 286 -7.16 0.81 -8.23
CA TYR A 286 -8.53 0.29 -8.34
C TYR A 286 -8.64 -0.74 -9.47
N SER A 287 -9.84 -1.20 -9.76
CA SER A 287 -10.13 -2.03 -10.94
C SER A 287 -9.72 -1.39 -12.28
N ASN A 288 -9.60 -0.05 -12.33
CA ASN A 288 -9.00 0.68 -13.45
C ASN A 288 -7.56 0.21 -13.81
N TYR A 289 -6.92 -0.56 -12.94
CA TYR A 289 -5.70 -1.30 -13.24
C TYR A 289 -5.82 -2.07 -14.58
N SER A 290 -6.99 -2.60 -14.88
CA SER A 290 -7.27 -3.33 -16.12
C SER A 290 -7.13 -2.47 -17.38
N GLU A 291 -7.29 -1.14 -17.31
CA GLU A 291 -7.12 -0.22 -18.44
C GLU A 291 -5.64 -0.13 -18.87
N TYR A 292 -4.70 -0.25 -17.93
CA TYR A 292 -3.27 -0.31 -18.27
C TYR A 292 -2.89 -1.63 -18.96
N ARG A 293 -3.77 -2.64 -18.90
CA ARG A 293 -3.68 -3.92 -19.60
C ARG A 293 -4.42 -3.91 -20.94
N GLY A 294 -5.24 -2.89 -21.20
CA GLY A 294 -6.00 -2.71 -22.43
C GLY A 294 -7.47 -3.08 -22.33
N SER A 295 -8.02 -3.30 -21.12
CA SER A 295 -9.44 -3.52 -20.88
C SER A 295 -10.20 -2.22 -20.85
N ILE A 296 -11.45 -2.21 -21.31
CA ILE A 296 -12.42 -1.18 -20.98
C ILE A 296 -12.87 -1.47 -19.54
N ASN A 297 -12.69 -0.53 -18.60
CA ASN A 297 -13.15 -0.70 -17.22
C ASN A 297 -14.44 0.09 -17.00
N ILE A 298 -15.44 -0.55 -16.40
CA ILE A 298 -16.71 0.10 -16.05
C ILE A 298 -17.02 -0.22 -14.59
N LEU A 299 -17.03 0.82 -13.78
CA LEU A 299 -17.47 0.81 -12.41
C LEU A 299 -19.00 0.85 -12.36
N TYR A 300 -19.61 0.04 -11.51
CA TYR A 300 -20.98 0.19 -11.06
C TYR A 300 -20.99 0.58 -9.60
N GLU A 301 -21.73 1.63 -9.24
CA GLU A 301 -21.99 2.03 -7.86
C GLU A 301 -23.49 2.06 -7.61
N GLN A 302 -24.00 0.99 -7.01
CA GLN A 302 -25.39 0.88 -6.63
C GLN A 302 -25.61 1.55 -5.27
N ALA A 303 -26.65 2.33 -5.12
CA ALA A 303 -27.03 2.81 -3.79
C ALA A 303 -27.33 1.64 -2.85
N ARG A 304 -26.62 1.60 -1.71
CA ARG A 304 -26.62 0.48 -0.76
C ARG A 304 -28.01 0.15 -0.25
N THR A 305 -28.33 -1.14 -0.26
CA THR A 305 -29.46 -1.73 0.47
C THR A 305 -29.03 -3.06 1.07
N ALA A 306 -29.61 -3.42 2.23
CA ALA A 306 -29.61 -4.79 2.70
C ALA A 306 -30.99 -5.43 2.43
N GLU A 307 -31.19 -6.68 2.83
CA GLU A 307 -32.36 -7.48 2.46
C GLU A 307 -33.70 -6.88 2.79
N ASP A 308 -33.85 -6.04 3.82
CA ASP A 308 -35.11 -5.39 4.20
C ASP A 308 -35.44 -4.15 3.33
N GLY A 309 -34.49 -3.69 2.51
CA GLY A 309 -34.60 -2.45 1.76
C GLY A 309 -34.32 -1.20 2.60
N ILE A 310 -34.32 -0.06 1.95
CA ILE A 310 -34.06 1.24 2.60
C ILE A 310 -35.14 2.26 2.20
N LYS A 311 -35.68 2.96 3.20
CA LYS A 311 -36.57 4.09 2.98
C LYS A 311 -35.74 5.29 2.51
N THR A 312 -35.96 5.70 1.28
CA THR A 312 -35.30 6.83 0.64
C THR A 312 -35.91 8.16 1.09
N GLN A 313 -35.21 9.27 0.81
CA GLN A 313 -35.64 10.62 1.21
C GLN A 313 -37.01 11.03 0.64
N ASN A 314 -37.38 10.49 -0.52
CA ASN A 314 -38.70 10.74 -1.13
C ASN A 314 -39.84 9.88 -0.52
N GLY A 315 -39.50 9.05 0.49
CA GLY A 315 -40.47 8.22 1.20
C GLY A 315 -40.69 6.83 0.61
N ASN A 316 -40.16 6.52 -0.57
CA ASN A 316 -40.25 5.20 -1.17
C ASN A 316 -39.27 4.21 -0.50
N ILE A 317 -39.54 2.92 -0.58
CA ILE A 317 -38.65 1.88 -0.16
C ILE A 317 -37.92 1.34 -1.40
N ARG A 318 -36.59 1.51 -1.46
CA ARG A 318 -35.75 0.77 -2.40
C ARG A 318 -35.51 -0.61 -1.86
N THR A 319 -35.93 -1.61 -2.60
CA THR A 319 -35.80 -3.01 -2.22
C THR A 319 -34.42 -3.56 -2.56
N TYR A 320 -33.97 -4.59 -1.88
CA TYR A 320 -32.72 -5.31 -2.20
C TYR A 320 -32.77 -5.87 -3.62
N LYS A 321 -33.97 -6.37 -4.04
CA LYS A 321 -34.18 -6.86 -5.40
C LYS A 321 -33.93 -5.81 -6.48
N GLU A 322 -34.36 -4.57 -6.29
CA GLU A 322 -34.08 -3.48 -7.24
C GLU A 322 -32.57 -3.25 -7.38
N SER A 323 -31.81 -3.29 -6.29
CA SER A 323 -30.35 -3.14 -6.34
C SER A 323 -29.67 -4.29 -7.11
N VAL A 324 -30.15 -5.51 -6.92
CA VAL A 324 -29.70 -6.69 -7.69
C VAL A 324 -30.05 -6.57 -9.16
N ASP A 325 -31.28 -6.13 -9.49
CA ASP A 325 -31.76 -6.00 -10.86
C ASP A 325 -31.01 -4.91 -11.62
N HIS A 326 -30.65 -3.78 -10.98
CA HIS A 326 -29.88 -2.71 -11.61
C HIS A 326 -28.52 -3.23 -12.10
N GLN A 327 -27.78 -3.91 -11.26
CA GLN A 327 -26.46 -4.46 -11.63
C GLN A 327 -26.59 -5.58 -12.69
N PHE A 328 -27.61 -6.43 -12.58
CA PHE A 328 -27.87 -7.46 -13.58
C PHE A 328 -28.16 -6.89 -14.97
N VAL A 329 -29.03 -5.88 -15.04
CA VAL A 329 -29.39 -5.21 -16.31
C VAL A 329 -28.18 -4.50 -16.91
N SER A 330 -27.36 -3.85 -16.09
CA SER A 330 -26.11 -3.24 -16.50
C SER A 330 -25.14 -4.27 -17.10
N ALA A 331 -24.99 -5.42 -16.44
CA ALA A 331 -24.14 -6.51 -16.92
C ALA A 331 -24.55 -7.00 -18.30
N ILE A 332 -25.84 -7.27 -18.50
CA ILE A 332 -26.37 -7.70 -19.81
C ILE A 332 -26.20 -6.61 -20.88
N ALA A 333 -26.46 -5.33 -20.54
CA ALA A 333 -26.25 -4.21 -21.46
C ALA A 333 -24.80 -4.14 -21.95
N ASN A 334 -23.83 -4.18 -21.00
CA ASN A 334 -22.41 -4.09 -21.33
C ASN A 334 -21.87 -5.33 -22.08
N LEU A 335 -22.37 -6.55 -21.79
CA LEU A 335 -22.03 -7.73 -22.55
C LEU A 335 -22.54 -7.64 -24.01
N LYS A 336 -23.76 -7.10 -24.23
CA LYS A 336 -24.30 -6.83 -25.58
C LYS A 336 -23.50 -5.74 -26.30
N SER A 337 -23.03 -4.73 -25.61
CA SER A 337 -22.12 -3.72 -26.15
C SER A 337 -20.78 -4.34 -26.57
N LEU A 338 -20.20 -5.19 -25.73
CA LEU A 338 -18.96 -5.92 -26.07
C LEU A 338 -19.15 -6.81 -27.29
N GLN A 339 -20.25 -7.57 -27.38
CA GLN A 339 -20.56 -8.41 -28.54
C GLN A 339 -20.61 -7.57 -29.82
N ARG A 340 -21.33 -6.46 -29.81
CA ARG A 340 -21.51 -5.56 -30.95
C ARG A 340 -20.21 -4.96 -31.47
N HIS A 341 -19.33 -4.56 -30.57
CA HIS A 341 -18.11 -3.80 -30.87
C HIS A 341 -16.82 -4.63 -30.79
N SER A 342 -16.91 -5.94 -30.55
CA SER A 342 -15.78 -6.81 -30.23
C SER A 342 -14.60 -6.69 -31.20
N ARG A 343 -14.86 -6.65 -32.51
CA ARG A 343 -13.82 -6.61 -33.56
C ARG A 343 -13.06 -5.28 -33.55
N ASP A 344 -13.75 -4.19 -33.36
CA ASP A 344 -13.14 -2.86 -33.31
C ASP A 344 -12.34 -2.66 -32.02
N ILE A 345 -12.85 -3.19 -30.91
CA ILE A 345 -12.13 -3.19 -29.62
C ILE A 345 -10.84 -4.02 -29.73
N PHE A 346 -10.89 -5.21 -30.34
CA PHE A 346 -9.69 -6.02 -30.58
C PHE A 346 -8.68 -5.29 -31.47
N ASN A 347 -9.13 -4.61 -32.53
CA ASN A 347 -8.25 -3.83 -33.42
C ASN A 347 -7.53 -2.73 -32.64
N ASP A 348 -8.23 -1.99 -31.79
CA ASP A 348 -7.64 -0.96 -30.94
C ASP A 348 -6.71 -1.56 -29.88
N PHE A 349 -7.07 -2.68 -29.26
CA PHE A 349 -6.22 -3.40 -28.33
C PHE A 349 -4.87 -3.74 -28.99
N VAL A 350 -4.88 -4.41 -30.14
CA VAL A 350 -3.65 -4.79 -30.88
C VAL A 350 -2.85 -3.55 -31.29
N LYS A 351 -3.52 -2.49 -31.78
CA LYS A 351 -2.88 -1.23 -32.16
C LYS A 351 -2.17 -0.59 -30.96
N ASN A 352 -2.80 -0.56 -29.79
CA ASN A 352 -2.18 -0.08 -28.56
C ASN A 352 -0.95 -0.92 -28.21
N ARG A 353 -1.08 -2.25 -28.17
CA ARG A 353 0.04 -3.16 -27.87
C ARG A 353 1.23 -2.97 -28.81
N MET A 354 0.99 -2.75 -30.11
CA MET A 354 2.03 -2.43 -31.10
C MET A 354 2.70 -1.08 -30.80
N SER A 355 1.92 -0.07 -30.41
CA SER A 355 2.44 1.26 -30.08
C SER A 355 3.35 1.27 -28.85
N HIS A 356 3.09 0.39 -27.86
CA HIS A 356 3.88 0.28 -26.64
C HIS A 356 5.32 -0.18 -26.89
N VAL A 357 5.54 -0.99 -27.90
CA VAL A 357 6.86 -1.54 -28.26
C VAL A 357 7.51 -0.84 -29.46
N ALA A 358 6.88 0.21 -29.99
CA ALA A 358 7.40 0.95 -31.13
C ALA A 358 8.71 1.69 -30.74
N SER A 359 9.65 1.76 -31.69
CA SER A 359 10.92 2.47 -31.50
C SER A 359 10.79 4.00 -31.54
N LYS A 360 9.65 4.50 -31.97
CA LYS A 360 9.26 5.90 -31.97
C LYS A 360 7.87 6.01 -31.32
N GLY A 361 7.70 6.81 -30.31
CA GLY A 361 6.43 6.97 -29.59
C GLY A 361 6.61 7.30 -28.11
N LYS A 362 5.51 7.36 -27.39
CA LYS A 362 5.44 7.82 -25.97
C LYS A 362 6.40 7.05 -25.05
N TYR A 363 6.56 5.73 -25.24
CA TYR A 363 7.31 4.86 -24.34
C TYR A 363 8.70 4.46 -24.88
N ALA A 364 9.09 4.98 -26.05
CA ALA A 364 10.27 4.52 -26.77
C ALA A 364 11.61 4.79 -26.07
N ASN A 365 11.74 5.95 -25.44
CA ASN A 365 13.01 6.49 -24.94
C ASN A 365 12.92 6.77 -23.43
N LYS A 366 12.53 5.79 -22.63
CA LYS A 366 12.50 5.89 -21.16
C LYS A 366 12.93 4.56 -20.53
N SER A 367 13.75 4.64 -19.50
CA SER A 367 14.08 3.52 -18.63
C SER A 367 14.03 3.97 -17.17
N PHE A 368 13.65 3.03 -16.28
CA PHE A 368 13.73 3.22 -14.85
C PHE A 368 14.89 2.39 -14.29
N VAL A 369 15.68 2.97 -13.43
CA VAL A 369 16.88 2.36 -12.86
C VAL A 369 16.73 2.28 -11.36
N ILE A 370 16.70 1.06 -10.79
CA ILE A 370 16.78 0.87 -9.36
C ILE A 370 18.26 0.69 -9.01
N LEU A 371 18.78 1.55 -8.15
CA LEU A 371 20.17 1.52 -7.73
C LEU A 371 20.44 0.33 -6.79
N PRO A 372 21.67 -0.19 -6.72
CA PRO A 372 22.01 -1.29 -5.82
C PRO A 372 21.68 -0.97 -4.36
N THR A 373 21.20 -1.98 -3.65
CA THR A 373 20.85 -1.88 -2.23
C THR A 373 21.33 -3.12 -1.47
N ASP A 374 21.75 -2.93 -0.21
CA ASP A 374 22.05 -4.03 0.70
C ASP A 374 20.77 -4.67 1.29
N ASN A 375 19.61 -4.01 1.14
CA ASN A 375 18.32 -4.57 1.55
C ASN A 375 17.81 -5.57 0.50
N THR A 376 18.36 -6.78 0.56
CA THR A 376 18.08 -7.84 -0.43
C THR A 376 16.64 -8.34 -0.39
N SER A 377 16.02 -8.44 0.80
CA SER A 377 14.62 -8.88 0.91
C SER A 377 13.68 -7.87 0.22
N ARG A 378 13.87 -6.58 0.46
CA ARG A 378 13.05 -5.53 -0.16
C ARG A 378 13.20 -5.49 -1.69
N LEU A 379 14.43 -5.65 -2.18
CA LEU A 379 14.67 -5.76 -3.62
C LEU A 379 13.99 -7.00 -4.21
N ASN A 380 14.07 -8.15 -3.53
CA ASN A 380 13.43 -9.38 -3.97
C ASN A 380 11.90 -9.24 -4.02
N ASP A 381 11.29 -8.59 -3.02
CA ASP A 381 9.84 -8.33 -3.00
C ASP A 381 9.43 -7.40 -4.15
N PHE A 382 10.23 -6.38 -4.43
CA PHE A 382 10.02 -5.48 -5.56
C PHE A 382 10.10 -6.22 -6.91
N LEU A 383 11.11 -7.06 -7.10
CA LEU A 383 11.28 -7.84 -8.33
C LEU A 383 10.19 -8.91 -8.48
N TYR A 384 9.78 -9.57 -7.39
CA TYR A 384 8.64 -10.49 -7.40
C TYR A 384 7.35 -9.79 -7.89
N LEU A 385 7.12 -8.55 -7.46
CA LEU A 385 5.99 -7.78 -7.92
C LEU A 385 6.08 -7.46 -9.42
N LEU A 386 7.27 -7.12 -9.93
CA LEU A 386 7.47 -6.93 -11.38
C LEU A 386 7.21 -8.22 -12.17
N ASP A 387 7.69 -9.37 -11.68
CA ASP A 387 7.45 -10.68 -12.29
C ASP A 387 5.94 -11.00 -12.35
N LEU A 388 5.23 -10.81 -11.24
CA LEU A 388 3.77 -10.99 -11.15
C LEU A 388 3.03 -10.08 -12.16
N GLN A 389 3.52 -8.84 -12.33
CA GLN A 389 2.98 -7.88 -13.28
C GLN A 389 3.40 -8.15 -14.74
N GLY A 390 4.23 -9.16 -15.00
CA GLY A 390 4.74 -9.48 -16.35
C GLY A 390 5.68 -8.40 -16.90
N ILE A 391 6.37 -7.65 -16.03
CA ILE A 391 7.30 -6.59 -16.38
C ILE A 391 8.72 -7.15 -16.45
N GLU A 392 9.36 -6.99 -17.62
CA GLU A 392 10.72 -7.49 -17.88
C GLU A 392 11.75 -6.48 -17.34
N TYR A 393 12.82 -7.01 -16.74
CA TYR A 393 13.94 -6.23 -16.21
C TYR A 393 15.28 -6.96 -16.42
N GLN A 394 16.37 -6.21 -16.36
CA GLN A 394 17.73 -6.73 -16.50
C GLN A 394 18.63 -6.06 -15.47
N GLN A 395 19.85 -6.57 -15.31
CA GLN A 395 20.85 -6.02 -14.38
C GLN A 395 22.05 -5.50 -15.13
N THR A 396 22.66 -4.40 -14.67
CA THR A 396 23.92 -3.92 -15.23
C THR A 396 25.11 -4.82 -14.81
N SER A 397 25.86 -5.30 -15.79
CA SER A 397 27.08 -6.10 -15.57
C SER A 397 28.33 -5.25 -15.24
N LYS A 398 28.31 -3.95 -15.61
CA LYS A 398 29.35 -2.95 -15.37
C LYS A 398 28.72 -1.61 -15.05
N ALA A 399 29.46 -0.77 -14.31
CA ALA A 399 29.06 0.64 -14.12
C ALA A 399 29.05 1.38 -15.45
N GLN A 400 28.11 2.31 -15.60
CA GLN A 400 27.99 3.18 -16.78
C GLN A 400 27.46 4.55 -16.38
N THR A 401 27.64 5.53 -17.25
CA THR A 401 27.10 6.89 -17.10
C THR A 401 25.92 7.05 -18.05
N VAL A 402 24.92 7.79 -17.64
CA VAL A 402 23.73 8.16 -18.42
C VAL A 402 23.49 9.67 -18.30
N ASP A 403 23.00 10.27 -19.37
CA ASP A 403 22.77 11.71 -19.42
C ASP A 403 21.35 12.05 -18.95
N ASP A 404 21.19 13.22 -18.32
CA ASP A 404 19.94 13.86 -17.95
C ASP A 404 18.98 12.99 -17.12
N ALA A 405 19.54 12.14 -16.27
CA ALA A 405 18.72 11.31 -15.38
C ALA A 405 18.09 12.16 -14.26
N VAL A 406 16.83 11.84 -13.93
CA VAL A 406 16.09 12.51 -12.86
C VAL A 406 16.07 11.61 -11.62
N ASN A 407 16.35 12.16 -10.44
CA ASN A 407 16.25 11.47 -9.16
C ASN A 407 14.88 11.69 -8.49
N HIS A 408 14.63 11.04 -7.35
CA HIS A 408 13.38 11.17 -6.59
C HIS A 408 13.06 12.60 -6.11
N LEU A 409 14.04 13.49 -6.02
CA LEU A 409 13.83 14.90 -5.67
C LEU A 409 13.46 15.76 -6.89
N GLY A 410 13.29 15.17 -8.07
CA GLY A 410 13.03 15.88 -9.32
C GLY A 410 14.25 16.61 -9.88
N GLN A 411 15.45 16.33 -9.38
CA GLN A 411 16.69 16.96 -9.83
C GLN A 411 17.23 16.22 -11.04
N THR A 412 17.53 16.96 -12.11
CA THR A 412 18.23 16.44 -13.29
C THR A 412 19.72 16.35 -12.99
N ILE A 413 20.32 15.21 -13.30
CA ILE A 413 21.74 14.91 -13.15
C ILE A 413 22.30 14.73 -14.56
N GLU A 414 23.09 15.71 -15.04
CA GLU A 414 23.64 15.74 -16.40
C GLU A 414 24.44 14.47 -16.74
N GLU A 415 25.27 13.97 -15.81
CA GLU A 415 26.04 12.74 -15.95
C GLU A 415 25.79 11.84 -14.71
N ALA A 416 24.71 11.07 -14.75
CA ALA A 416 24.35 10.19 -13.64
C ALA A 416 25.10 8.86 -13.71
N LYS A 417 25.69 8.45 -12.59
CA LYS A 417 26.34 7.15 -12.46
C LYS A 417 25.31 6.06 -12.19
N VAL A 418 25.30 5.03 -13.02
CA VAL A 418 24.54 3.79 -12.85
C VAL A 418 25.54 2.70 -12.49
N PRO A 419 25.65 2.30 -11.21
CA PRO A 419 26.62 1.30 -10.75
C PRO A 419 26.34 -0.10 -11.35
N LYS A 420 27.35 -0.98 -11.34
CA LYS A 420 27.16 -2.41 -11.54
C LYS A 420 26.14 -2.95 -10.53
N GLY A 421 25.25 -3.81 -10.98
CA GLY A 421 24.22 -4.41 -10.12
C GLY A 421 22.91 -3.60 -10.08
N SER A 422 22.82 -2.45 -10.75
CA SER A 422 21.55 -1.70 -10.88
C SER A 422 20.54 -2.50 -11.71
N ILE A 423 19.28 -2.47 -11.33
CA ILE A 423 18.18 -3.09 -12.09
C ILE A 423 17.65 -2.06 -13.10
N ILE A 424 17.56 -2.47 -14.34
CA ILE A 424 17.07 -1.66 -15.46
C ILE A 424 15.72 -2.18 -15.92
N ILE A 425 14.72 -1.33 -15.87
CA ILE A 425 13.36 -1.58 -16.37
C ILE A 425 13.16 -0.65 -17.57
N GLN A 426 13.24 -1.21 -18.76
CA GLN A 426 12.97 -0.46 -20.00
C GLN A 426 11.47 -0.22 -20.12
N ASN A 427 11.04 1.00 -20.42
CA ASN A 427 9.60 1.26 -20.56
C ASN A 427 9.01 0.74 -21.88
N ARG A 428 9.84 0.53 -22.89
CA ARG A 428 9.43 0.00 -24.21
C ARG A 428 9.13 -1.50 -24.16
N GLN A 429 8.04 -1.84 -23.49
CA GLN A 429 7.50 -3.19 -23.34
C GLN A 429 5.99 -3.19 -23.65
N TYR A 430 5.38 -4.36 -23.78
CA TYR A 430 3.92 -4.44 -23.97
C TYR A 430 3.14 -3.83 -22.81
N GLU A 431 3.65 -3.92 -21.60
CA GLU A 431 3.06 -3.37 -20.38
C GLU A 431 3.48 -1.90 -20.10
N ALA A 432 3.96 -1.17 -21.10
CA ALA A 432 4.46 0.20 -20.94
C ALA A 432 3.51 1.17 -20.23
N PRO A 433 2.19 1.16 -20.46
CA PRO A 433 1.27 2.00 -19.69
C PRO A 433 1.31 1.73 -18.19
N LEU A 434 1.32 0.46 -17.78
CA LEU A 434 1.41 0.06 -16.39
C LEU A 434 2.77 0.43 -15.79
N ILE A 435 3.87 0.14 -16.51
CA ILE A 435 5.24 0.49 -16.10
C ILE A 435 5.33 2.00 -15.82
N SER A 436 4.84 2.82 -16.75
CA SER A 436 4.79 4.27 -16.55
C SER A 436 3.92 4.63 -15.35
N ALA A 437 2.71 4.10 -15.24
CA ALA A 437 1.78 4.44 -14.17
C ALA A 437 2.36 4.19 -12.77
N ILE A 438 3.13 3.10 -12.59
CA ILE A 438 3.63 2.69 -11.27
C ILE A 438 5.08 3.09 -10.97
N LEU A 439 5.87 3.49 -12.00
CA LEU A 439 7.29 3.83 -11.84
C LEU A 439 7.64 5.28 -12.22
N GLU A 440 6.79 6.03 -12.93
CA GLU A 440 6.99 7.48 -13.10
C GLU A 440 7.02 8.16 -11.73
N PHE A 441 7.97 9.08 -11.55
CA PHE A 441 8.16 9.74 -10.26
C PHE A 441 7.01 10.68 -9.92
N ASP A 442 6.31 11.20 -10.93
CA ASP A 442 5.21 12.11 -10.71
C ASP A 442 4.09 11.92 -11.74
N ALA A 443 2.85 11.80 -11.26
CA ALA A 443 1.68 11.75 -12.12
C ALA A 443 1.35 13.14 -12.65
N LYS A 444 0.98 13.22 -13.93
CA LYS A 444 0.57 14.47 -14.54
C LYS A 444 -0.89 14.77 -14.23
N ILE A 445 -1.12 15.92 -13.61
CA ILE A 445 -2.46 16.50 -13.37
C ILE A 445 -2.55 17.74 -14.26
N SER A 446 -3.67 17.93 -14.98
CA SER A 446 -3.84 19.07 -15.88
C SER A 446 -4.00 20.39 -15.12
N ASP A 447 -3.59 21.49 -15.72
CA ASP A 447 -3.74 22.84 -15.14
C ASP A 447 -5.20 23.15 -14.79
N LYS A 448 -6.15 22.68 -15.60
CA LYS A 448 -7.59 22.83 -15.34
C LYS A 448 -7.97 22.18 -14.01
N VAL A 449 -7.58 20.93 -13.80
CA VAL A 449 -7.87 20.20 -12.56
C VAL A 449 -7.15 20.81 -11.35
N LEU A 450 -5.91 21.26 -11.53
CA LEU A 450 -5.17 21.98 -10.47
C LEU A 450 -5.88 23.28 -10.07
N LEU A 451 -6.41 24.02 -11.05
CA LEU A 451 -7.20 25.23 -10.77
C LEU A 451 -8.49 24.90 -10.01
N GLU A 452 -9.23 23.90 -10.44
CA GLU A 452 -10.47 23.44 -9.77
C GLU A 452 -10.19 22.98 -8.34
N GLU A 453 -9.13 22.22 -8.12
CA GLU A 453 -8.67 21.78 -6.80
C GLU A 453 -8.33 22.96 -5.91
N ARG A 454 -7.53 23.93 -6.43
CA ARG A 454 -7.16 25.13 -5.68
C ARG A 454 -8.40 25.97 -5.30
N GLN A 455 -9.33 26.14 -6.25
CA GLN A 455 -10.57 26.87 -6.00
C GLN A 455 -11.46 26.19 -4.97
N LYS A 456 -11.57 24.87 -5.03
CA LYS A 456 -12.35 24.07 -4.06
C LYS A 456 -11.75 24.21 -2.65
N THR A 457 -10.44 24.02 -2.54
CA THR A 457 -9.72 24.17 -1.27
C THR A 457 -9.88 25.56 -0.67
N LEU A 458 -9.78 26.62 -1.50
CA LEU A 458 -9.95 28.00 -1.03
C LEU A 458 -11.40 28.31 -0.61
N ARG A 459 -12.39 27.70 -1.23
CA ARG A 459 -13.80 27.96 -0.96
C ARG A 459 -14.30 27.29 0.31
N ASP A 460 -13.95 26.02 0.51
CA ASP A 460 -14.56 25.21 1.57
C ASP A 460 -13.57 24.27 2.32
N GLY A 461 -12.28 24.41 2.04
CA GLY A 461 -11.22 23.61 2.71
C GLY A 461 -11.19 22.14 2.30
N SER A 462 -11.94 21.73 1.27
CA SER A 462 -11.98 20.33 0.81
C SER A 462 -11.24 20.13 -0.51
N SER A 463 -10.84 18.88 -0.76
CA SER A 463 -10.17 18.45 -1.99
C SER A 463 -11.16 17.82 -2.97
N ILE A 464 -10.91 17.95 -4.28
CA ILE A 464 -11.59 17.16 -5.31
C ILE A 464 -10.87 15.84 -5.58
N MET A 465 -9.67 15.64 -5.04
CA MET A 465 -8.93 14.39 -5.21
C MET A 465 -9.57 13.28 -4.38
N TYR A 466 -9.90 12.18 -5.03
CA TYR A 466 -10.60 11.06 -4.40
C TYR A 466 -9.66 10.21 -3.51
N ASP A 467 -8.41 10.02 -3.92
CA ASP A 467 -7.42 9.19 -3.19
C ASP A 467 -6.02 9.84 -3.22
N SER A 468 -4.99 9.06 -2.89
CA SER A 468 -3.60 9.48 -2.95
C SER A 468 -3.23 9.95 -4.36
N THR A 469 -2.49 11.04 -4.44
CA THR A 469 -1.95 11.58 -5.69
C THR A 469 -0.51 11.13 -5.95
N ALA A 470 0.08 10.31 -5.04
CA ALA A 470 1.40 9.73 -5.17
C ALA A 470 1.37 8.24 -4.83
N TRP A 471 2.04 7.41 -5.64
CA TRP A 471 2.03 5.94 -5.51
C TRP A 471 3.25 5.27 -6.15
N ASN A 472 4.32 6.00 -6.47
CA ASN A 472 5.49 5.46 -7.14
C ASN A 472 6.10 4.28 -6.35
N LEU A 473 6.26 3.11 -6.98
CA LEU A 473 6.71 1.89 -6.31
C LEU A 473 8.12 1.99 -5.73
N SER A 474 9.07 2.63 -6.44
CA SER A 474 10.43 2.75 -5.91
C SER A 474 10.49 3.61 -4.66
N MET A 475 9.68 4.67 -4.58
CA MET A 475 9.54 5.51 -3.39
C MET A 475 8.83 4.77 -2.25
N MET A 476 7.71 4.08 -2.54
CA MET A 476 6.98 3.26 -1.56
C MET A 476 7.88 2.18 -0.93
N TYR A 477 8.69 1.54 -1.76
CA TYR A 477 9.67 0.55 -1.29
C TYR A 477 10.92 1.18 -0.65
N GLY A 478 11.10 2.50 -0.70
CA GLY A 478 12.31 3.16 -0.21
C GLY A 478 13.56 2.67 -0.94
N LEU A 479 13.46 2.39 -2.24
CA LEU A 479 14.57 2.01 -3.11
C LEU A 479 15.03 3.22 -3.90
N ALA A 480 16.30 3.57 -3.84
CA ALA A 480 16.84 4.67 -4.63
C ALA A 480 16.73 4.37 -6.12
N ALA A 481 16.20 5.31 -6.91
CA ALA A 481 15.96 5.11 -8.32
C ALA A 481 16.28 6.36 -9.16
N LEU A 482 16.45 6.13 -10.48
CA LEU A 482 16.59 7.16 -11.48
C LEU A 482 15.58 6.93 -12.61
N GLU A 483 15.00 7.98 -13.11
CA GLU A 483 14.27 8.02 -14.38
C GLU A 483 15.23 8.52 -15.47
N VAL A 484 15.44 7.72 -16.53
CA VAL A 484 16.45 7.97 -17.55
C VAL A 484 15.74 8.18 -18.89
N PRO A 485 15.97 9.33 -19.60
CA PRO A 485 15.27 9.68 -20.84
C PRO A 485 15.83 8.96 -22.08
N GLN A 486 16.24 7.69 -21.90
CA GLN A 486 16.77 6.88 -22.99
C GLN A 486 16.44 5.39 -22.80
N HIS A 487 16.41 4.64 -23.90
CA HIS A 487 16.29 3.19 -23.92
C HIS A 487 17.66 2.56 -23.68
N MET A 488 17.91 2.07 -22.47
CA MET A 488 19.19 1.50 -22.07
C MET A 488 19.35 0.07 -22.60
N THR A 489 20.43 -0.20 -23.35
CA THR A 489 20.69 -1.54 -23.92
C THR A 489 22.09 -2.05 -23.66
N LYS A 490 23.01 -1.19 -23.18
CA LYS A 490 24.42 -1.56 -22.99
C LYS A 490 24.65 -2.23 -21.64
N ASN A 491 25.57 -3.19 -21.61
CA ASN A 491 26.03 -3.87 -20.38
C ASN A 491 24.90 -4.52 -19.55
N LEU A 492 23.88 -5.04 -20.19
CA LEU A 492 22.75 -5.70 -19.54
C LEU A 492 22.92 -7.20 -19.53
N VAL A 493 22.58 -7.83 -18.41
CA VAL A 493 22.53 -9.28 -18.20
C VAL A 493 21.24 -9.65 -17.47
N ALA A 494 20.82 -10.90 -17.53
CA ALA A 494 19.71 -11.38 -16.73
C ALA A 494 20.04 -11.24 -15.23
N PHE A 495 19.05 -10.84 -14.43
CA PHE A 495 19.20 -10.85 -12.98
C PHE A 495 19.21 -12.29 -12.46
N VAL A 496 20.17 -12.60 -11.60
CA VAL A 496 20.24 -13.89 -10.91
C VAL A 496 19.99 -13.65 -9.43
N LYS A 497 18.86 -14.18 -8.95
CA LYS A 497 18.48 -14.08 -7.55
C LYS A 497 19.56 -14.78 -6.68
N PRO A 498 20.14 -14.10 -5.68
CA PRO A 498 21.06 -14.74 -4.74
C PRO A 498 20.37 -15.91 -4.03
N ALA A 499 21.13 -17.00 -3.78
CA ALA A 499 20.61 -18.10 -2.98
C ALA A 499 20.27 -17.60 -1.57
N SER A 500 19.11 -18.01 -1.06
CA SER A 500 18.58 -17.61 0.26
C SER A 500 18.46 -18.83 1.18
N GLY A 501 18.52 -18.62 2.49
CA GLY A 501 18.26 -19.64 3.49
C GLY A 501 19.42 -20.61 3.75
N ASP A 502 20.61 -20.38 3.19
CA ASP A 502 21.78 -21.27 3.35
C ASP A 502 22.69 -20.81 4.47
N ILE A 503 23.14 -21.76 5.29
CA ILE A 503 24.20 -21.55 6.28
C ILE A 503 25.46 -22.20 5.76
N LYS A 504 26.47 -21.41 5.46
CA LYS A 504 27.83 -21.95 5.27
C LYS A 504 28.45 -22.21 6.62
N ASN A 505 28.44 -23.48 7.07
CA ASN A 505 29.10 -23.89 8.28
C ASN A 505 30.62 -23.72 8.13
N ILE A 506 31.25 -23.30 9.21
CA ILE A 506 32.69 -23.32 9.37
C ILE A 506 33.03 -24.03 10.70
N ASP A 507 34.16 -24.68 10.76
CA ASP A 507 34.62 -25.35 11.99
C ASP A 507 34.85 -24.32 13.10
N ASN A 508 34.48 -24.68 14.33
CA ASN A 508 34.64 -23.84 15.51
C ASN A 508 33.93 -22.47 15.40
N ALA A 509 32.73 -22.43 14.89
CA ALA A 509 31.90 -21.22 14.90
C ALA A 509 31.70 -20.74 16.35
N ILE A 510 31.81 -19.43 16.59
CA ILE A 510 31.52 -18.78 17.87
C ILE A 510 30.21 -18.01 17.82
N ALA A 511 29.78 -17.60 16.61
CA ALA A 511 28.56 -16.87 16.38
C ALA A 511 28.02 -17.09 14.98
N TYR A 512 26.71 -16.80 14.80
CA TYR A 512 25.98 -16.77 13.55
C TYR A 512 25.41 -15.37 13.34
N ILE A 513 25.72 -14.74 12.22
CA ILE A 513 25.37 -13.33 11.95
C ILE A 513 24.52 -13.23 10.68
N VAL A 514 23.44 -12.44 10.75
CA VAL A 514 22.61 -11.99 9.63
C VAL A 514 22.78 -10.49 9.48
N ASP A 515 23.02 -10.01 8.26
CA ASP A 515 23.19 -8.58 7.99
C ASP A 515 21.91 -7.78 8.27
N GLY A 516 22.06 -6.66 8.97
CA GLY A 516 20.96 -5.81 9.44
C GLY A 516 20.32 -4.93 8.36
N ALA A 517 20.91 -4.84 7.17
CA ALA A 517 20.34 -4.03 6.10
C ALA A 517 19.04 -4.63 5.54
N SER A 518 18.89 -5.95 5.55
CA SER A 518 17.69 -6.65 5.07
C SER A 518 16.51 -6.50 6.03
N ASP A 519 15.30 -6.21 5.52
CA ASP A 519 14.09 -6.15 6.34
C ASP A 519 13.77 -7.49 6.98
N ALA A 520 14.06 -8.59 6.30
CA ALA A 520 13.85 -9.95 6.79
C ALA A 520 14.68 -10.28 8.04
N SER A 521 15.77 -9.53 8.32
CA SER A 521 16.58 -9.72 9.53
C SER A 521 15.79 -9.48 10.82
N VAL A 522 14.79 -8.60 10.79
CA VAL A 522 13.93 -8.31 11.95
C VAL A 522 13.04 -9.51 12.26
N GLY A 523 12.40 -10.08 11.24
CA GLY A 523 11.59 -11.29 11.38
C GLY A 523 12.42 -12.51 11.79
N TYR A 524 13.66 -12.62 11.31
CA TYR A 524 14.60 -13.65 11.76
C TYR A 524 14.90 -13.55 13.27
N ALA A 525 15.20 -12.33 13.76
CA ALA A 525 15.44 -12.11 15.18
C ALA A 525 14.20 -12.42 16.03
N ALA A 526 13.03 -11.97 15.59
CA ALA A 526 11.77 -12.17 16.30
C ALA A 526 11.41 -13.67 16.44
N ARG A 527 11.53 -14.46 15.34
CA ARG A 527 11.27 -15.91 15.36
C ARG A 527 12.23 -16.68 16.28
N LEU A 528 13.50 -16.29 16.31
CA LEU A 528 14.47 -16.92 17.21
C LEU A 528 14.16 -16.62 18.67
N MET A 529 13.83 -15.35 18.99
CA MET A 529 13.44 -14.97 20.35
C MET A 529 12.15 -15.66 20.80
N GLU A 530 11.20 -15.88 19.90
CA GLU A 530 9.97 -16.65 20.16
C GLU A 530 10.27 -18.10 20.57
N GLN A 531 11.41 -18.67 20.13
CA GLN A 531 11.92 -19.97 20.53
C GLN A 531 12.90 -19.91 21.71
N ASN A 532 12.90 -18.81 22.48
CA ASN A 532 13.79 -18.55 23.63
C ASN A 532 15.29 -18.52 23.28
N VAL A 533 15.67 -18.33 22.03
CA VAL A 533 17.06 -18.11 21.63
C VAL A 533 17.47 -16.69 22.03
N LYS A 534 18.63 -16.57 22.68
CA LYS A 534 19.23 -15.29 23.02
C LYS A 534 19.84 -14.68 21.77
N VAL A 535 19.38 -13.49 21.43
CA VAL A 535 19.74 -12.77 20.20
C VAL A 535 20.34 -11.43 20.56
N ARG A 536 21.42 -11.05 19.91
CA ARG A 536 22.04 -9.73 20.04
C ARG A 536 21.92 -8.95 18.75
N ILE A 537 22.02 -7.63 18.86
CA ILE A 537 22.04 -6.70 17.73
C ILE A 537 23.31 -5.86 17.74
N LEU A 538 23.93 -5.73 16.59
CA LEU A 538 25.17 -4.96 16.41
C LEU A 538 24.83 -3.49 16.13
N ASP A 539 25.19 -2.58 17.04
CA ASP A 539 24.89 -1.14 16.95
C ASP A 539 25.94 -0.32 16.16
N LYS A 540 26.98 -0.96 15.68
CA LYS A 540 28.03 -0.35 14.83
C LYS A 540 28.32 -1.28 13.65
N GLN A 541 28.88 -0.76 12.57
CA GLN A 541 29.38 -1.63 11.50
C GLN A 541 30.45 -2.59 12.06
N GLY A 542 30.43 -3.85 11.62
CA GLY A 542 31.41 -4.88 11.99
C GLY A 542 32.08 -5.51 10.77
N LEU A 543 33.28 -6.08 10.98
CA LEU A 543 34.00 -6.83 9.94
C LEU A 543 34.61 -8.07 10.59
N PHE A 544 34.07 -9.26 10.24
CA PHE A 544 34.51 -10.56 10.80
C PHE A 544 34.70 -11.57 9.67
N ASN A 545 35.72 -12.36 9.73
CA ASN A 545 36.02 -13.36 8.69
C ASN A 545 35.98 -12.75 7.27
N LYS A 546 36.46 -11.51 7.09
CA LYS A 546 36.38 -10.73 5.81
C LYS A 546 34.94 -10.41 5.33
N HIS A 547 33.92 -10.59 6.15
CA HIS A 547 32.55 -10.19 5.87
C HIS A 547 32.21 -8.91 6.62
N SER A 548 31.79 -7.89 5.88
CA SER A 548 31.24 -6.66 6.45
C SER A 548 29.78 -6.85 6.84
N PHE A 549 29.40 -6.30 7.99
CA PHE A 549 28.05 -6.35 8.55
C PHE A 549 27.59 -4.94 8.89
N ASN A 550 26.41 -4.57 8.43
CA ASN A 550 25.81 -3.26 8.69
C ASN A 550 25.30 -3.14 10.14
N ARG A 551 25.10 -1.90 10.60
CA ARG A 551 24.38 -1.64 11.86
C ARG A 551 23.00 -2.33 11.82
N GLY A 552 22.57 -2.85 12.95
CA GLY A 552 21.33 -3.61 13.04
C GLY A 552 21.50 -5.10 12.69
N SER A 553 22.73 -5.58 12.45
CA SER A 553 22.99 -7.01 12.19
C SER A 553 22.65 -7.84 13.40
N ILE A 554 22.00 -8.97 13.14
CA ILE A 554 21.50 -9.91 14.15
C ILE A 554 22.56 -10.95 14.41
N VAL A 555 22.88 -11.16 15.70
CA VAL A 555 23.97 -12.04 16.14
C VAL A 555 23.45 -13.05 17.15
N VAL A 556 23.72 -14.32 16.92
CA VAL A 556 23.46 -15.41 17.84
C VAL A 556 24.80 -15.98 18.32
N TYR A 557 25.12 -15.77 19.60
CA TYR A 557 26.32 -16.37 20.20
C TYR A 557 25.99 -17.80 20.65
N LEU A 558 26.91 -18.71 20.41
CA LEU A 558 26.81 -20.05 21.00
C LEU A 558 26.91 -19.97 22.53
N TYR A 559 27.76 -19.11 23.05
CA TYR A 559 27.97 -18.92 24.49
C TYR A 559 26.76 -18.44 25.28
N ASP A 560 25.88 -17.60 24.67
CA ASP A 560 24.70 -17.07 25.33
C ASP A 560 23.57 -18.09 25.45
N ASN A 561 23.65 -19.19 24.68
CA ASN A 561 22.55 -20.14 24.53
C ASN A 561 22.91 -21.48 25.18
N THR A 562 22.06 -21.93 26.11
CA THR A 562 22.24 -23.20 26.83
C THR A 562 21.77 -24.43 26.06
N LEU A 563 21.19 -24.23 24.86
CA LEU A 563 20.80 -25.31 23.98
C LEU A 563 22.00 -26.06 23.43
N GLU A 564 21.84 -27.36 23.22
CA GLU A 564 22.84 -28.09 22.43
C GLU A 564 23.04 -27.46 21.07
N GLU A 565 24.28 -27.35 20.60
CA GLU A 565 24.64 -26.68 19.34
C GLU A 565 23.81 -27.19 18.16
N LYS A 566 23.59 -28.50 18.05
CA LYS A 566 22.76 -29.09 16.98
C LYS A 566 21.33 -28.61 17.00
N SER A 567 20.74 -28.45 18.18
CA SER A 567 19.37 -27.95 18.37
C SER A 567 19.30 -26.45 18.01
N LEU A 568 20.23 -25.65 18.47
CA LEU A 568 20.35 -24.23 18.15
C LEU A 568 20.52 -24.01 16.64
N LEU A 569 21.38 -24.79 15.98
CA LEU A 569 21.56 -24.73 14.52
C LEU A 569 20.29 -25.08 13.76
N THR A 570 19.47 -26.00 14.26
CA THR A 570 18.18 -26.35 13.64
C THR A 570 17.23 -25.15 13.68
N LEU A 571 17.12 -24.45 14.82
CA LEU A 571 16.29 -23.24 14.97
C LEU A 571 16.79 -22.10 14.05
N ILE A 572 18.11 -21.88 14.01
CA ILE A 572 18.73 -20.89 13.13
C ILE A 572 18.43 -21.18 11.65
N LYS A 573 18.54 -22.45 11.23
CA LYS A 573 18.23 -22.88 9.86
C LYS A 573 16.76 -22.66 9.51
N GLN A 574 15.87 -23.06 10.40
CA GLN A 574 14.44 -22.89 10.19
C GLN A 574 14.08 -21.40 10.06
N ALA A 575 14.51 -20.56 10.99
CA ALA A 575 14.26 -19.14 10.93
C ALA A 575 14.85 -18.48 9.66
N ALA A 576 16.04 -18.94 9.23
CA ALA A 576 16.65 -18.46 7.98
C ALA A 576 15.86 -18.86 6.73
N GLN A 577 15.34 -20.10 6.69
CA GLN A 577 14.50 -20.58 5.60
C GLN A 577 13.17 -19.81 5.54
N ASP A 578 12.50 -19.65 6.69
CA ASP A 578 11.21 -18.96 6.78
C ASP A 578 11.30 -17.48 6.38
N THR A 579 12.45 -16.84 6.58
CA THR A 579 12.67 -15.42 6.29
C THR A 579 13.50 -15.16 5.03
N GLY A 580 14.15 -16.19 4.47
CA GLY A 580 14.97 -16.07 3.29
C GLY A 580 16.29 -15.31 3.50
N VAL A 581 16.74 -15.13 4.76
CA VAL A 581 18.01 -14.45 5.07
C VAL A 581 19.22 -15.36 4.86
N GLN A 582 20.38 -14.75 4.62
CA GLN A 582 21.65 -15.44 4.58
C GLN A 582 22.33 -15.36 5.96
N VAL A 583 22.69 -16.49 6.52
CA VAL A 583 23.42 -16.58 7.79
C VAL A 583 24.89 -16.84 7.52
N LYS A 584 25.76 -16.10 8.19
CA LYS A 584 27.21 -16.28 8.15
C LYS A 584 27.69 -16.81 9.48
N ALA A 585 28.34 -17.96 9.48
CA ALA A 585 29.06 -18.48 10.64
C ALA A 585 30.42 -17.75 10.81
N ILE A 586 30.78 -17.37 12.04
CA ILE A 586 31.95 -16.58 12.36
C ILE A 586 32.77 -17.36 13.43
N ASN A 587 34.07 -17.54 13.21
CA ASN A 587 35.00 -18.20 14.14
C ASN A 587 36.14 -17.30 14.62
N GLN A 588 36.16 -16.03 14.23
CA GLN A 588 37.10 -15.02 14.70
C GLN A 588 36.34 -13.82 15.24
N GLY A 589 36.60 -13.48 16.48
CA GLY A 589 35.87 -12.44 17.19
C GLY A 589 36.56 -11.08 17.24
N LEU A 590 37.84 -11.02 16.85
CA LEU A 590 38.58 -9.76 16.80
C LEU A 590 38.12 -8.90 15.62
N GLY A 591 37.71 -7.67 15.90
CA GLY A 591 37.39 -6.67 14.88
C GLY A 591 38.64 -6.10 14.22
N GLU A 592 38.52 -5.62 12.99
CA GLU A 592 39.61 -4.98 12.26
C GLU A 592 39.62 -3.47 12.50
N SER A 593 40.81 -2.90 12.81
CA SER A 593 41.01 -1.46 13.07
C SER A 593 40.13 -0.93 14.22
N ASP A 594 39.31 0.13 13.95
CA ASP A 594 38.39 0.75 14.92
C ASP A 594 37.00 0.08 14.98
N LEU A 595 36.84 -1.09 14.35
CA LEU A 595 35.59 -1.85 14.37
C LEU A 595 35.50 -2.71 15.64
N PRO A 596 34.26 -2.95 16.15
CA PRO A 596 34.11 -3.64 17.44
C PRO A 596 34.50 -5.11 17.37
N ASP A 597 35.07 -5.60 18.44
CA ASP A 597 35.22 -7.02 18.69
C ASP A 597 33.86 -7.66 19.00
N ILE A 598 33.70 -8.94 18.61
CA ILE A 598 32.50 -9.68 18.95
C ILE A 598 32.43 -9.83 20.47
N GLY A 599 31.38 -9.50 21.12
CA GLY A 599 31.28 -9.47 22.58
C GLY A 599 31.56 -8.12 23.25
N GLY A 600 31.93 -7.09 22.46
CA GLY A 600 32.04 -5.72 22.95
C GLY A 600 30.68 -5.05 23.21
N GLU A 601 30.71 -3.81 23.72
CA GLU A 601 29.50 -3.04 24.14
C GLU A 601 28.51 -2.72 23.00
N TYR A 602 28.96 -2.83 21.75
CA TYR A 602 28.10 -2.62 20.57
C TYR A 602 27.22 -3.84 20.24
N PHE A 603 27.37 -4.96 20.92
CA PHE A 603 26.55 -6.17 20.74
C PHE A 603 25.50 -6.27 21.86
N LYS A 604 24.41 -5.54 21.68
CA LYS A 604 23.36 -5.39 22.67
C LYS A 604 22.40 -6.59 22.66
N LEU A 605 22.09 -7.12 23.84
CA LEU A 605 21.12 -8.20 23.99
C LEU A 605 19.72 -7.64 23.70
N LEU A 606 18.94 -8.35 22.86
CA LEU A 606 17.54 -8.06 22.61
C LEU A 606 16.64 -8.77 23.61
N GLU A 607 15.47 -8.21 23.83
CA GLU A 607 14.39 -8.84 24.59
C GLU A 607 13.28 -9.31 23.67
N GLN A 608 12.71 -10.48 24.00
CA GLN A 608 11.58 -11.03 23.26
C GLN A 608 10.39 -10.04 23.32
N PRO A 609 9.86 -9.58 22.18
CA PRO A 609 8.69 -8.72 22.17
C PRO A 609 7.44 -9.49 22.58
N GLN A 610 6.71 -8.98 23.57
CA GLN A 610 5.39 -9.45 24.00
C GLN A 610 4.38 -8.39 23.57
N ILE A 611 3.70 -8.64 22.45
CA ILE A 611 3.01 -7.62 21.68
C ILE A 611 1.52 -7.61 22.00
N ALA A 612 0.99 -6.43 22.35
CA ALA A 612 -0.43 -6.13 22.33
C ALA A 612 -0.75 -5.10 21.22
N LEU A 613 -1.83 -5.34 20.48
CA LEU A 613 -2.33 -4.48 19.44
C LEU A 613 -3.73 -3.99 19.82
N LEU A 614 -3.91 -2.67 20.04
CA LEU A 614 -5.21 -2.13 20.42
C LEU A 614 -6.16 -2.13 19.23
N SER A 615 -7.39 -2.55 19.47
CA SER A 615 -8.42 -2.77 18.46
C SER A 615 -9.79 -2.28 18.94
N GLN A 616 -10.82 -2.53 18.15
CA GLN A 616 -12.23 -2.20 18.37
C GLN A 616 -12.64 -0.81 17.90
N ASN A 617 -13.86 -0.45 18.16
CA ASN A 617 -14.58 0.68 17.59
C ASN A 617 -13.77 1.99 17.63
N GLY A 618 -13.82 2.74 16.54
CA GLY A 618 -13.07 4.00 16.38
C GLY A 618 -11.63 3.83 15.87
N ILE A 619 -11.01 2.64 16.00
CA ILE A 619 -9.69 2.36 15.40
C ILE A 619 -9.81 2.30 13.87
N ASN A 620 -8.83 2.87 13.19
CA ASN A 620 -8.71 2.80 11.72
C ASN A 620 -8.41 1.37 11.29
N VAL A 621 -9.35 0.75 10.58
CA VAL A 621 -9.28 -0.67 10.18
C VAL A 621 -8.09 -0.96 9.27
N GLU A 622 -7.74 -0.04 8.35
CA GLU A 622 -6.61 -0.23 7.44
C GLU A 622 -5.26 -0.17 8.16
N ASP A 623 -5.11 0.74 9.14
CA ASP A 623 -3.88 0.85 9.93
C ASP A 623 -3.74 -0.37 10.84
N LEU A 624 -4.79 -0.74 11.56
CA LEU A 624 -4.82 -1.96 12.36
C LEU A 624 -4.48 -3.19 11.50
N GLY A 625 -5.15 -3.36 10.38
CA GLY A 625 -5.00 -4.52 9.50
C GLY A 625 -3.59 -4.64 8.92
N SER A 626 -3.00 -3.53 8.51
CA SER A 626 -1.64 -3.52 7.96
C SER A 626 -0.57 -3.83 9.02
N ILE A 627 -0.78 -3.42 10.27
CA ILE A 627 0.09 -3.77 11.41
C ILE A 627 -0.07 -5.26 11.75
N TRP A 628 -1.31 -5.73 11.87
CA TRP A 628 -1.62 -7.13 12.14
C TRP A 628 -1.00 -8.06 11.11
N HIS A 629 -1.26 -7.80 9.82
CA HIS A 629 -0.67 -8.56 8.72
C HIS A 629 0.88 -8.57 8.78
N MET A 630 1.49 -7.43 9.12
CA MET A 630 2.95 -7.32 9.22
C MET A 630 3.51 -8.18 10.38
N ILE A 631 2.84 -8.20 11.53
CA ILE A 631 3.23 -9.04 12.68
C ILE A 631 3.13 -10.53 12.30
N ASP A 632 2.02 -10.95 11.70
CA ASP A 632 1.81 -12.35 11.34
C ASP A 632 2.73 -12.83 10.22
N THR A 633 2.84 -12.06 9.14
CA THR A 633 3.52 -12.53 7.92
C THR A 633 5.02 -12.25 7.90
N GLN A 634 5.45 -11.08 8.40
CA GLN A 634 6.87 -10.70 8.38
C GLN A 634 7.59 -11.11 9.66
N LEU A 635 7.00 -10.86 10.84
CA LEU A 635 7.59 -11.28 12.11
C LEU A 635 7.30 -12.76 12.39
N GLY A 636 6.06 -13.22 12.21
CA GLY A 636 5.63 -14.59 12.48
C GLY A 636 5.70 -14.94 13.98
N VAL A 637 5.27 -14.02 14.83
CA VAL A 637 5.30 -14.14 16.29
C VAL A 637 3.92 -13.91 16.88
N ARG A 638 3.71 -14.41 18.10
CA ARG A 638 2.46 -14.26 18.84
C ARG A 638 2.20 -12.81 19.21
N HIS A 639 0.94 -12.42 19.19
CA HIS A 639 0.45 -11.12 19.65
C HIS A 639 -0.99 -11.24 20.13
N SER A 640 -1.45 -10.24 20.88
CA SER A 640 -2.82 -10.17 21.39
C SER A 640 -3.54 -8.95 20.86
N HIS A 641 -4.77 -9.12 20.37
CA HIS A 641 -5.67 -8.00 20.11
C HIS A 641 -6.39 -7.63 21.41
N LEU A 642 -6.25 -6.39 21.86
CA LEU A 642 -6.89 -5.90 23.06
C LEU A 642 -7.95 -4.86 22.72
N SER A 643 -9.13 -4.99 23.34
CA SER A 643 -10.14 -3.94 23.26
C SER A 643 -9.69 -2.71 24.05
N HIS A 644 -9.54 -1.57 23.37
CA HIS A 644 -9.23 -0.32 24.09
C HIS A 644 -10.35 0.12 25.05
N GLU A 645 -11.57 -0.35 24.83
CA GLU A 645 -12.74 -0.05 25.70
C GLU A 645 -12.67 -0.78 27.05
N LEU A 646 -12.02 -1.95 27.08
CA LEU A 646 -11.86 -2.80 28.25
C LEU A 646 -10.46 -2.74 28.86
N LEU A 647 -9.62 -1.79 28.44
CA LEU A 647 -8.20 -1.75 28.80
C LEU A 647 -7.95 -1.67 30.31
N ASN A 648 -8.84 -1.01 31.06
CA ASN A 648 -8.74 -0.89 32.52
C ASN A 648 -8.96 -2.22 33.27
N ASP A 649 -9.59 -3.20 32.63
CA ASP A 649 -9.85 -4.53 33.21
C ASP A 649 -8.76 -5.55 32.87
N MET A 650 -7.71 -5.13 32.13
CA MET A 650 -6.65 -6.00 31.61
C MET A 650 -5.36 -5.88 32.41
N ASP A 651 -4.64 -6.99 32.54
CA ASP A 651 -3.28 -7.00 33.12
C ASP A 651 -2.24 -6.72 32.02
N LEU A 652 -1.82 -5.46 31.92
CA LEU A 652 -0.84 -5.02 30.90
C LEU A 652 0.60 -5.47 31.22
N ARG A 653 0.91 -6.04 32.39
CA ARG A 653 2.24 -6.53 32.74
C ARG A 653 2.69 -7.72 31.90
N GLN A 654 1.75 -8.38 31.21
CA GLN A 654 2.03 -9.46 30.26
C GLN A 654 2.67 -8.98 28.96
N TYR A 655 2.66 -7.68 28.69
CA TYR A 655 3.15 -7.09 27.46
C TYR A 655 4.30 -6.13 27.76
N ASN A 656 5.29 -6.09 26.86
CA ASN A 656 6.35 -5.10 26.85
C ASN A 656 6.30 -4.18 25.62
N VAL A 657 5.39 -4.48 24.67
CA VAL A 657 5.08 -3.63 23.51
C VAL A 657 3.57 -3.48 23.40
N ILE A 658 3.07 -2.24 23.39
CA ILE A 658 1.69 -1.93 23.02
C ILE A 658 1.70 -1.03 21.79
N VAL A 659 0.99 -1.47 20.73
CA VAL A 659 0.81 -0.69 19.50
C VAL A 659 -0.61 -0.13 19.48
N VAL A 660 -0.72 1.18 19.32
CA VAL A 660 -1.99 1.92 19.21
C VAL A 660 -2.12 2.43 17.78
N PRO A 661 -2.91 1.77 16.92
CA PRO A 661 -3.14 2.25 15.56
C PRO A 661 -3.83 3.62 15.56
N SER A 662 -3.78 4.29 14.42
CA SER A 662 -4.52 5.54 14.21
C SER A 662 -6.02 5.34 14.41
N ARG A 663 -6.76 6.40 14.73
CA ARG A 663 -8.22 6.38 14.90
C ARG A 663 -8.91 7.18 13.79
N TYR A 664 -10.11 6.76 13.45
CA TYR A 664 -11.02 7.55 12.60
C TYR A 664 -11.76 8.60 13.43
N TYR A 665 -12.27 8.20 14.59
CA TYR A 665 -13.07 9.02 15.50
C TYR A 665 -12.91 8.55 16.95
N GLY A 666 -13.41 9.36 17.87
CA GLY A 666 -13.31 9.12 19.31
C GLY A 666 -11.89 9.31 19.85
N THR A 667 -11.74 9.16 21.13
CA THR A 667 -10.47 9.32 21.88
C THR A 667 -10.31 8.20 22.89
N LEU A 668 -9.09 7.91 23.29
CA LEU A 668 -8.83 7.11 24.48
C LEU A 668 -9.32 7.86 25.70
N SER A 669 -9.93 7.16 26.65
CA SER A 669 -10.38 7.78 27.90
C SER A 669 -9.20 8.25 28.76
N LYS A 670 -9.42 9.21 29.62
CA LYS A 670 -8.38 9.68 30.56
C LYS A 670 -7.84 8.56 31.44
N SER A 671 -8.69 7.61 31.84
CA SER A 671 -8.28 6.44 32.63
C SER A 671 -7.34 5.53 31.81
N ASN A 672 -7.66 5.27 30.53
CA ASN A 672 -6.80 4.51 29.65
C ASN A 672 -5.44 5.18 29.42
N ILE A 673 -5.43 6.51 29.26
CA ILE A 673 -4.20 7.29 29.09
C ILE A 673 -3.33 7.19 30.35
N SER A 674 -3.90 7.37 31.53
CA SER A 674 -3.19 7.23 32.81
C SER A 674 -2.66 5.80 33.01
N LEU A 675 -3.43 4.78 32.63
CA LEU A 675 -3.00 3.40 32.70
C LEU A 675 -1.80 3.13 31.78
N LEU A 676 -1.87 3.60 30.54
CA LEU A 676 -0.78 3.46 29.55
C LEU A 676 0.47 4.23 30.02
N GLU A 677 0.31 5.43 30.57
CA GLU A 677 1.43 6.22 31.10
C GLU A 677 2.16 5.48 32.24
N ASN A 678 1.41 4.92 33.18
CA ASN A 678 1.98 4.13 34.28
C ASN A 678 2.67 2.87 33.75
N TRP A 679 2.08 2.19 32.77
CA TRP A 679 2.68 1.03 32.14
C TRP A 679 3.99 1.39 31.41
N VAL A 680 4.05 2.51 30.71
CA VAL A 680 5.29 3.01 30.08
C VAL A 680 6.35 3.31 31.15
N LYS A 681 6.01 4.06 32.21
CA LYS A 681 6.95 4.38 33.30
C LYS A 681 7.57 3.14 33.92
N ASN A 682 6.88 2.00 33.88
CA ASN A 682 7.33 0.71 34.38
C ASN A 682 8.05 -0.15 33.33
N GLY A 683 8.44 0.37 32.18
CA GLY A 683 9.29 -0.32 31.21
C GLY A 683 8.61 -0.69 29.89
N GLY A 684 7.37 -0.28 29.66
CA GLY A 684 6.64 -0.54 28.42
C GLY A 684 7.14 0.31 27.24
N SER A 685 7.16 -0.28 26.05
CA SER A 685 7.39 0.41 24.77
C SER A 685 6.05 0.70 24.10
N LEU A 686 5.59 1.94 24.17
CA LEU A 686 4.34 2.39 23.58
C LEU A 686 4.58 2.95 22.18
N ILE A 687 3.95 2.36 21.17
CA ILE A 687 4.03 2.77 19.77
C ILE A 687 2.67 3.30 19.33
N VAL A 688 2.61 4.53 18.83
CA VAL A 688 1.34 5.20 18.54
C VAL A 688 1.36 5.88 17.17
N ASN A 689 0.30 5.69 16.38
CA ASN A 689 0.20 6.19 15.02
C ASN A 689 -0.84 7.33 14.86
N GLY A 690 -0.54 8.28 14.00
CA GLY A 690 -1.47 9.26 13.43
C GLY A 690 -2.33 10.01 14.46
N ASN A 691 -3.66 9.93 14.33
CA ASN A 691 -4.59 10.64 15.23
C ASN A 691 -4.53 10.17 16.68
N SER A 692 -4.18 8.91 16.94
CA SER A 692 -3.95 8.44 18.30
C SER A 692 -2.70 9.10 18.90
N ALA A 693 -1.63 9.25 18.13
CA ALA A 693 -0.44 9.98 18.54
C ALA A 693 -0.71 11.48 18.72
N LYS A 694 -1.54 12.07 17.84
CA LYS A 694 -2.02 13.46 18.02
C LYS A 694 -2.70 13.68 19.37
N GLN A 695 -3.58 12.76 19.77
CA GLN A 695 -4.26 12.84 21.05
C GLN A 695 -3.25 12.83 22.20
N LEU A 696 -2.32 11.89 22.22
CA LEU A 696 -1.36 11.76 23.31
C LEU A 696 -0.34 12.90 23.37
N ALA A 697 -0.02 13.53 22.22
CA ALA A 697 0.80 14.73 22.19
C ALA A 697 0.09 15.98 22.79
N ASN A 698 -1.24 15.98 22.78
CA ASN A 698 -2.05 17.05 23.37
C ASN A 698 -2.36 16.85 24.86
N GLU A 699 -2.10 15.65 25.41
CA GLU A 699 -2.33 15.42 26.85
C GLU A 699 -1.21 16.05 27.66
N GLU A 700 -1.62 16.79 28.68
CA GLU A 700 -0.70 17.45 29.61
C GLU A 700 0.18 16.41 30.33
N ASP A 701 1.49 16.66 30.39
CA ASP A 701 2.49 15.80 31.03
C ASP A 701 2.63 14.37 30.48
N PHE A 702 1.84 13.96 29.47
CA PHE A 702 1.99 12.63 28.89
C PHE A 702 3.27 12.51 28.04
N SER A 703 3.57 13.51 27.21
CA SER A 703 4.73 13.51 26.31
C SER A 703 5.38 14.90 26.21
N GLN A 704 6.71 14.93 25.98
CA GLN A 704 7.45 16.13 25.62
C GLN A 704 7.26 16.49 24.13
N VAL A 705 6.74 15.59 23.33
CA VAL A 705 6.37 15.86 21.92
C VAL A 705 5.14 16.75 21.92
N LYS A 706 5.17 17.84 21.16
CA LYS A 706 4.06 18.78 21.01
C LYS A 706 3.61 18.87 19.56
N LEU A 707 2.40 19.35 19.30
CA LEU A 707 1.97 19.69 17.95
C LEU A 707 2.59 21.02 17.50
N LEU A 708 2.75 21.21 16.21
CA LEU A 708 3.31 22.44 15.63
C LEU A 708 2.57 23.70 16.15
N SER A 709 1.23 23.68 16.14
CA SER A 709 0.40 24.79 16.61
C SER A 709 0.66 25.23 18.06
N ASP A 710 1.16 24.31 18.89
CA ASP A 710 1.32 24.51 20.33
C ASP A 710 2.76 24.93 20.70
N THR A 711 3.57 25.28 19.70
CA THR A 711 5.01 25.54 19.90
C THR A 711 5.48 26.91 19.44
N PHE A 712 4.59 27.78 18.98
CA PHE A 712 4.99 29.05 18.36
C PHE A 712 5.59 30.03 19.36
N GLU A 713 5.09 30.07 20.59
CA GLU A 713 5.69 30.83 21.67
C GLU A 713 7.16 30.43 21.93
N HIS A 714 7.49 29.16 21.67
CA HIS A 714 8.81 28.58 21.91
C HIS A 714 9.55 28.20 20.62
N ALA A 715 9.19 28.80 19.48
CA ALA A 715 9.78 28.48 18.17
C ALA A 715 11.31 28.57 18.14
N ALA A 716 11.90 29.47 18.92
CA ALA A 716 13.35 29.63 19.04
C ALA A 716 14.04 28.39 19.62
N ASP A 717 13.44 27.72 20.61
CA ASP A 717 13.99 26.50 21.23
C ASP A 717 14.06 25.37 20.22
N TYR A 718 12.99 25.20 19.41
CA TYR A 718 12.94 24.16 18.36
C TYR A 718 13.93 24.46 17.23
N ASN A 719 14.15 25.72 16.86
CA ASN A 719 15.19 26.10 15.91
C ASN A 719 16.60 25.82 16.47
N THR A 720 16.81 26.03 17.76
CA THR A 720 18.06 25.67 18.44
C THR A 720 18.29 24.16 18.43
N ALA A 721 17.26 23.35 18.65
CA ALA A 721 17.36 21.89 18.54
C ALA A 721 17.73 21.45 17.10
N LEU A 722 17.09 22.02 16.09
CA LEU A 722 17.44 21.77 14.68
C LEU A 722 18.90 22.13 14.35
N TYR A 723 19.37 23.25 14.87
CA TYR A 723 20.74 23.73 14.66
C TYR A 723 21.76 22.76 15.29
N ARG A 724 21.49 22.27 16.50
CA ARG A 724 22.31 21.26 17.19
C ARG A 724 22.36 19.96 16.36
N GLU A 725 21.21 19.45 15.90
CA GLU A 725 21.13 18.25 15.05
C GLU A 725 21.95 18.42 13.76
N TRP A 726 21.82 19.59 13.11
CA TRP A 726 22.55 19.88 11.89
C TRP A 726 24.06 19.97 12.12
N LEU A 727 24.51 20.68 13.17
CA LEU A 727 25.93 20.79 13.53
C LEU A 727 26.55 19.43 13.82
N ALA A 728 25.82 18.56 14.53
CA ALA A 728 26.28 17.20 14.86
C ALA A 728 26.55 16.33 13.62
N GLN A 729 25.91 16.66 12.49
CA GLN A 729 26.10 15.96 11.21
C GLN A 729 27.24 16.56 10.37
N GLN A 730 27.77 17.74 10.72
CA GLN A 730 28.87 18.35 9.98
C GLN A 730 30.21 17.70 10.34
N LYS A 731 31.06 17.53 9.34
CA LYS A 731 32.46 17.13 9.57
C LYS A 731 33.22 18.34 10.11
N THR A 732 33.21 18.53 11.41
CA THR A 732 33.91 19.65 12.05
C THR A 732 35.21 19.19 12.69
N ILE A 733 36.25 19.98 12.52
CA ILE A 733 37.49 20.09 13.32
C ILE A 733 38.20 18.77 13.59
N THR A 734 39.20 18.52 12.82
CA THR A 734 40.13 17.38 12.99
C THR A 734 41.49 17.81 13.58
N ASN A 735 41.66 19.05 13.98
CA ASN A 735 42.93 19.60 14.41
C ASN A 735 42.75 20.44 15.67
N ASN A 736 43.48 20.12 16.74
CA ASN A 736 43.45 20.80 18.04
C ASN A 736 43.65 22.32 17.95
N ASN A 737 44.49 22.77 17.01
CA ASN A 737 44.73 24.21 16.82
C ASN A 737 43.50 24.99 16.29
N LYS A 738 42.51 24.29 15.71
CA LYS A 738 41.28 24.89 15.21
C LYS A 738 40.11 24.86 16.22
N ILE A 739 40.20 24.07 17.27
CA ILE A 739 39.15 23.96 18.27
C ILE A 739 38.89 25.30 18.95
N ASN A 740 39.96 25.98 19.37
CA ASN A 740 39.89 27.28 20.05
C ASN A 740 39.51 28.44 19.11
N ALA A 741 39.64 28.24 17.79
CA ALA A 741 39.27 29.23 16.78
C ALA A 741 37.87 29.03 16.20
N HIS A 742 37.11 28.05 16.74
CA HIS A 742 35.76 27.76 16.24
C HIS A 742 34.80 28.86 16.60
N LYS A 743 34.10 29.38 15.59
CA LYS A 743 33.14 30.47 15.76
C LYS A 743 31.90 29.94 16.49
N VAL A 744 31.63 30.48 17.66
CA VAL A 744 30.40 30.18 18.41
C VAL A 744 29.20 30.86 17.74
N ALA A 745 28.04 30.24 17.68
CA ALA A 745 26.81 30.88 17.24
C ALA A 745 26.48 32.08 18.16
N THR A 746 26.32 33.26 17.57
CA THR A 746 26.10 34.50 18.29
C THR A 746 24.62 34.75 18.59
N ASP A 747 23.73 34.20 17.80
CA ASP A 747 22.27 34.27 17.97
C ASP A 747 21.69 32.90 18.19
N LEU A 748 21.37 32.55 19.44
CA LEU A 748 20.76 31.28 19.81
C LEU A 748 19.23 31.26 19.63
N TRP A 749 18.60 32.45 19.41
CA TRP A 749 17.18 32.53 19.10
C TRP A 749 16.90 32.23 17.62
N PHE A 750 17.88 32.56 16.77
CA PHE A 750 17.80 32.32 15.34
C PHE A 750 19.15 31.87 14.79
N PRO A 751 19.59 30.67 15.16
CA PRO A 751 20.99 30.26 15.04
C PRO A 751 21.50 30.11 13.61
N TRP A 752 20.60 30.06 12.61
CA TRP A 752 20.95 29.95 11.19
C TRP A 752 21.27 31.32 10.54
N SER A 753 20.99 32.41 11.23
CA SER A 753 21.23 33.75 10.68
C SER A 753 22.71 34.10 10.67
N ASP A 754 23.24 34.39 9.48
CA ASP A 754 24.58 34.94 9.24
C ASP A 754 24.54 36.44 9.33
N ASN A 755 24.27 37.06 10.46
CA ASN A 755 24.28 38.52 10.67
C ASN A 755 23.43 39.39 9.71
N GLU A 756 22.84 38.88 8.66
CA GLU A 756 21.88 39.53 7.79
C GLU A 756 20.48 39.17 8.25
N ALA A 757 19.95 39.96 9.09
CA ALA A 757 18.61 40.27 9.55
C ALA A 757 17.43 39.37 9.03
N LEU A 758 17.54 38.06 9.12
CA LEU A 758 16.33 37.25 9.22
C LEU A 758 15.73 37.49 10.62
N LYS A 759 14.63 38.19 10.67
CA LYS A 759 13.87 38.32 11.93
C LYS A 759 12.93 37.13 12.00
N PRO A 760 12.87 36.39 13.14
CA PRO A 760 11.86 35.37 13.35
C PRO A 760 10.47 35.99 13.24
N MET A 761 9.51 35.25 12.75
CA MET A 761 8.10 35.64 12.83
C MET A 761 7.67 35.63 14.29
N GLU A 762 6.91 36.63 14.67
CA GLU A 762 6.24 36.66 15.99
C GLU A 762 5.16 35.57 16.06
N GLU A 763 4.78 35.15 17.27
CA GLU A 763 3.81 34.08 17.51
C GLU A 763 2.49 34.29 16.76
N GLU A 764 1.94 35.51 16.77
CA GLU A 764 0.70 35.86 16.07
C GLU A 764 0.84 35.65 14.55
N GLN A 765 2.02 35.98 13.99
CA GLN A 765 2.28 35.79 12.57
C GLN A 765 2.41 34.31 12.22
N LEU A 766 3.06 33.49 13.07
CA LEU A 766 3.18 32.04 12.90
C LEU A 766 1.81 31.37 13.01
N THR A 767 0.98 31.79 13.95
CA THR A 767 -0.39 31.29 14.11
C THR A 767 -1.23 31.57 12.86
N ALA A 768 -1.23 32.80 12.38
CA ALA A 768 -1.96 33.19 11.17
C ALA A 768 -1.46 32.44 9.93
N TRP A 769 -0.14 32.24 9.84
CA TRP A 769 0.47 31.45 8.78
C TRP A 769 0.07 29.97 8.84
N ASP A 770 0.05 29.35 10.02
CA ASP A 770 -0.35 27.96 10.19
C ASP A 770 -1.84 27.77 9.89
N ASP A 771 -2.68 28.70 10.36
CA ASP A 771 -4.13 28.70 10.08
C ASP A 771 -4.46 28.79 8.60
N TRP A 772 -3.67 29.54 7.84
CA TRP A 772 -3.74 29.55 6.39
C TRP A 772 -3.25 28.24 5.78
N SER A 773 -2.06 27.79 6.16
CA SER A 773 -1.32 26.72 5.51
C SER A 773 -1.92 25.33 5.74
N LYS A 774 -2.58 25.11 6.89
CA LYS A 774 -3.23 23.84 7.22
C LYS A 774 -4.35 23.44 6.24
N ASN A 775 -4.95 24.43 5.54
CA ASN A 775 -6.02 24.17 4.57
C ASN A 775 -5.50 23.48 3.30
N PHE A 776 -4.20 23.51 3.04
CA PHE A 776 -3.57 22.99 1.82
C PHE A 776 -2.86 21.64 2.02
N MET A 777 -3.04 20.99 3.18
CA MET A 777 -2.42 19.69 3.42
C MET A 777 -2.88 18.65 2.40
N PRO A 778 -1.96 17.78 1.89
CA PRO A 778 -2.27 16.86 0.80
C PRO A 778 -3.25 15.75 1.20
N SER A 779 -4.01 15.23 0.24
CA SER A 779 -4.79 13.98 0.41
C SER A 779 -3.88 12.76 0.49
N GLY A 780 -2.76 12.75 -0.25
CA GLY A 780 -1.70 11.76 -0.24
C GLY A 780 -0.60 12.17 -1.20
N ALA A 781 0.54 12.59 -0.66
CA ALA A 781 1.71 13.00 -1.44
C ALA A 781 2.98 12.35 -0.87
N MET A 782 3.95 12.08 -1.73
CA MET A 782 5.24 11.56 -1.33
C MET A 782 6.18 12.73 -1.03
N VAL A 783 6.71 12.75 0.17
CA VAL A 783 7.63 13.80 0.65
C VAL A 783 8.98 13.23 1.06
N ALA A 784 10.01 14.03 0.85
CA ALA A 784 11.36 13.71 1.25
C ALA A 784 11.51 13.83 2.78
N SER A 785 12.28 12.95 3.36
CA SER A 785 12.66 13.04 4.76
C SER A 785 14.13 12.65 4.98
N ARG A 786 14.66 13.07 6.12
CA ARG A 786 15.98 12.69 6.61
C ARG A 786 15.86 11.93 7.92
N THR A 787 16.68 10.90 8.09
CA THR A 787 16.71 10.02 9.25
C THR A 787 17.95 10.25 10.10
N ASP A 788 17.83 10.13 11.41
CA ASP A 788 18.98 10.06 12.31
C ASP A 788 19.66 8.70 12.19
N GLN A 789 20.77 8.66 11.46
CA GLN A 789 21.50 7.40 11.19
C GLN A 789 22.23 6.85 12.42
N LYS A 790 22.20 7.50 13.55
CA LYS A 790 22.78 7.01 14.81
C LYS A 790 21.74 6.37 15.73
N HIS A 791 20.46 6.65 15.50
CA HIS A 791 19.37 6.10 16.32
C HIS A 791 19.08 4.64 15.94
N TRP A 792 18.78 3.78 16.92
CA TRP A 792 18.51 2.35 16.69
C TRP A 792 17.24 2.09 15.86
N LEU A 793 16.24 2.96 15.94
CA LEU A 793 15.02 2.88 15.09
C LEU A 793 15.33 2.94 13.60
N THR A 794 16.50 3.44 13.20
CA THR A 794 16.90 3.56 11.80
C THR A 794 17.82 2.44 11.31
N PHE A 795 17.96 1.33 12.05
CA PHE A 795 18.68 0.16 11.57
C PHE A 795 18.06 -0.37 10.26
N GLY A 796 18.87 -0.54 9.23
CA GLY A 796 18.43 -0.95 7.89
C GLY A 796 17.63 0.11 7.12
N VAL A 797 17.55 1.35 7.62
CA VAL A 797 16.85 2.48 6.96
C VAL A 797 17.86 3.44 6.33
N GLN A 798 17.57 3.91 5.13
CA GLN A 798 18.42 4.85 4.40
C GLN A 798 18.41 6.25 5.02
N LYS A 799 19.47 7.04 4.77
CA LYS A 799 19.59 8.43 5.23
C LYS A 799 18.45 9.33 4.73
N GLN A 800 17.99 9.08 3.51
CA GLN A 800 16.85 9.77 2.90
C GLN A 800 15.75 8.76 2.68
N LEU A 801 14.56 9.05 3.17
CA LEU A 801 13.41 8.15 3.13
C LEU A 801 12.20 8.89 2.55
N PRO A 802 11.61 8.39 1.44
CA PRO A 802 10.31 8.86 0.98
C PRO A 802 9.22 8.49 2.00
N ILE A 803 8.37 9.46 2.32
CA ILE A 803 7.22 9.26 3.22
C ILE A 803 5.96 9.63 2.49
N LEU A 804 4.99 8.72 2.45
CA LEU A 804 3.63 9.06 2.03
C LEU A 804 2.95 9.81 3.17
N THR A 805 2.56 11.06 2.93
CA THR A 805 1.88 11.89 3.91
C THR A 805 0.53 12.38 3.40
N SER A 806 -0.38 12.58 4.32
CA SER A 806 -1.70 13.18 4.11
C SER A 806 -1.92 14.31 5.11
N ASN A 807 -3.14 14.71 5.37
CA ASN A 807 -3.47 15.65 6.43
C ASN A 807 -3.22 15.02 7.83
N ALA A 808 -1.94 14.90 8.17
CA ALA A 808 -1.45 14.27 9.39
C ALA A 808 -1.02 15.31 10.43
N PRO A 809 -0.97 14.96 11.74
CA PRO A 809 -0.37 15.82 12.76
C PRO A 809 1.10 16.09 12.44
N LEU A 810 1.59 17.27 12.84
CA LEU A 810 2.99 17.64 12.71
C LEU A 810 3.60 17.72 14.10
N PHE A 811 4.59 16.87 14.35
CA PHE A 811 5.24 16.80 15.66
C PHE A 811 6.45 17.70 15.75
N MET A 812 6.60 18.25 16.93
CA MET A 812 7.73 19.07 17.34
C MET A 812 8.44 18.39 18.49
N ALA A 813 9.75 18.24 18.38
CA ALA A 813 10.59 17.61 19.38
C ALA A 813 11.83 18.47 19.68
N LYS A 814 12.15 18.58 20.97
CA LYS A 814 13.36 19.21 21.50
C LYS A 814 13.88 18.38 22.69
N ASP A 815 14.62 18.96 23.58
CA ASP A 815 15.24 18.27 24.72
C ASP A 815 14.27 17.31 25.45
N GLY A 816 14.69 16.04 25.61
CA GLY A 816 13.89 14.97 26.19
C GLY A 816 13.15 14.09 25.19
N ALA A 817 12.88 14.56 23.98
CA ALA A 817 12.30 13.80 22.90
C ALA A 817 13.19 13.87 21.64
N ASN A 818 13.50 12.72 21.06
CA ASN A 818 14.32 12.61 19.85
C ASN A 818 13.44 12.68 18.59
N ALA A 819 13.77 13.57 17.65
CA ALA A 819 13.21 13.53 16.31
C ALA A 819 14.04 12.56 15.45
N VAL A 820 13.59 11.32 15.35
CA VAL A 820 14.28 10.25 14.64
C VAL A 820 14.20 10.42 13.12
N VAL A 821 13.06 10.93 12.64
CA VAL A 821 12.84 11.24 11.21
C VAL A 821 12.17 12.60 11.10
N ARG A 822 12.74 13.47 10.27
CA ARG A 822 12.18 14.81 9.98
C ARG A 822 11.84 14.95 8.51
N TYR A 823 10.76 15.65 8.21
CA TYR A 823 10.42 16.03 6.86
C TYR A 823 11.47 16.99 6.27
N GLY A 824 11.78 16.77 5.01
CA GLY A 824 12.73 17.57 4.24
C GLY A 824 14.17 17.06 4.26
N VAL A 825 14.80 17.18 3.09
CA VAL A 825 16.20 16.82 2.85
C VAL A 825 16.98 18.08 2.50
N LEU A 826 18.08 18.31 3.24
CA LEU A 826 19.01 19.39 2.96
C LEU A 826 20.01 18.95 1.89
N THR A 827 20.08 19.70 0.81
CA THR A 827 21.05 19.50 -0.28
C THR A 827 21.99 20.71 -0.39
N LYS A 828 23.25 20.44 -0.67
CA LYS A 828 24.25 21.53 -0.78
C LYS A 828 24.00 22.38 -2.01
N ASN A 829 23.84 23.69 -1.79
CA ASN A 829 23.79 24.72 -2.82
C ASN A 829 24.57 25.93 -2.36
N LYS A 830 25.79 26.09 -2.86
CA LYS A 830 26.72 27.19 -2.45
C LYS A 830 26.13 28.59 -2.63
N LYS A 831 25.12 28.74 -3.49
CA LYS A 831 24.47 30.04 -3.79
C LYS A 831 23.27 30.31 -2.88
N ALA A 832 22.77 29.28 -2.17
CA ALA A 832 21.61 29.40 -1.29
C ALA A 832 21.93 30.32 -0.10
N LYS A 833 21.07 31.31 0.14
CA LYS A 833 21.08 32.12 1.35
C LYS A 833 20.31 31.39 2.46
N ALA A 834 20.62 31.70 3.71
CA ALA A 834 19.76 31.31 4.81
C ALA A 834 18.36 31.90 4.57
N GLN A 835 17.31 31.09 4.75
CA GLN A 835 15.93 31.55 4.53
C GLN A 835 14.99 30.92 5.55
N GLN A 836 13.97 31.67 5.90
CA GLN A 836 12.89 31.15 6.72
C GLN A 836 11.93 30.33 5.85
N ILE A 837 11.54 29.17 6.36
CA ILE A 837 10.53 28.28 5.76
C ILE A 837 9.55 27.93 6.87
N GLY A 838 8.37 28.55 6.88
CA GLY A 838 7.41 28.39 7.95
C GLY A 838 7.99 28.79 9.30
N TRP A 839 7.87 27.92 10.29
CA TRP A 839 8.37 28.11 11.65
C TRP A 839 9.90 27.98 11.76
N SER A 840 10.54 27.37 10.76
CA SER A 840 11.96 27.01 10.79
C SER A 840 12.79 27.80 9.77
N THR A 841 14.11 27.67 9.88
CA THR A 841 15.05 28.23 8.92
C THR A 841 15.94 27.16 8.29
N THR A 842 16.44 27.44 7.09
CA THR A 842 17.45 26.61 6.43
C THR A 842 18.82 27.27 6.56
N PRO A 843 19.92 26.50 6.78
CA PRO A 843 21.25 27.06 6.85
C PRO A 843 21.74 27.53 5.47
N LYS A 844 22.54 28.60 5.46
CA LYS A 844 23.25 29.08 4.26
C LYS A 844 24.01 27.95 3.57
N GLY A 845 23.98 27.95 2.25
CA GLY A 845 24.65 26.94 1.44
C GLY A 845 23.86 25.63 1.31
N ASN A 846 22.57 25.63 1.69
CA ASN A 846 21.70 24.48 1.55
C ASN A 846 20.31 24.89 1.04
N ASP A 847 19.71 24.04 0.21
CA ASP A 847 18.28 24.05 -0.12
C ASP A 847 17.58 22.95 0.65
N LEU A 848 16.31 23.18 1.02
CA LEU A 848 15.45 22.19 1.65
C LEU A 848 14.44 21.67 0.64
N TYR A 849 14.52 20.38 0.32
CA TYR A 849 13.58 19.69 -0.58
C TYR A 849 12.55 18.93 0.25
N ILE A 850 11.27 19.15 -0.03
CA ILE A 850 10.13 18.49 0.62
C ILE A 850 9.38 17.60 -0.37
N ARG A 851 8.90 18.17 -1.50
CA ARG A 851 8.10 17.44 -2.48
C ARG A 851 8.94 16.42 -3.25
N MET A 852 8.39 15.20 -3.41
CA MET A 852 8.94 14.18 -4.30
C MET A 852 7.93 13.82 -5.39
N SER A 853 6.67 13.53 -5.03
CA SER A 853 5.63 13.09 -5.95
C SER A 853 4.24 13.47 -5.45
N GLY A 854 3.32 13.65 -6.38
CA GLY A 854 1.91 13.93 -6.09
C GLY A 854 1.62 15.42 -5.85
N LEU A 855 0.35 15.72 -5.55
CA LEU A 855 -0.11 17.08 -5.35
C LEU A 855 0.19 17.55 -3.92
N ILE A 856 1.08 18.50 -3.82
CA ILE A 856 1.38 19.21 -2.59
C ILE A 856 1.58 20.68 -2.88
N TRP A 857 0.78 21.52 -2.25
CA TRP A 857 0.87 22.96 -2.40
C TRP A 857 2.07 23.54 -1.67
N PRO A 858 2.63 24.70 -2.10
CA PRO A 858 3.75 25.34 -1.42
C PRO A 858 3.51 25.58 0.07
N GLU A 859 2.29 25.95 0.46
CA GLU A 859 1.88 26.16 1.85
C GLU A 859 2.04 24.88 2.69
N ALA A 860 1.58 23.74 2.18
CA ALA A 860 1.76 22.45 2.84
C ALA A 860 3.24 22.05 2.93
N SER A 861 4.01 22.29 1.88
CA SER A 861 5.46 22.03 1.89
C SER A 861 6.18 22.85 2.96
N GLN A 862 5.84 24.13 3.08
CA GLN A 862 6.40 25.01 4.12
C GLN A 862 6.00 24.54 5.52
N ARG A 863 4.76 24.10 5.70
CA ARG A 863 4.22 23.61 6.97
C ARG A 863 4.91 22.33 7.43
N LEU A 864 5.17 21.40 6.51
CA LEU A 864 5.89 20.14 6.76
C LEU A 864 7.38 20.35 7.09
N ALA A 865 7.98 21.44 6.60
CA ALA A 865 9.42 21.67 6.67
C ALA A 865 9.97 21.48 8.10
N ASN A 866 10.94 20.57 8.24
CA ASN A 866 11.64 20.25 9.49
C ASN A 866 10.78 19.71 10.66
N ALA A 867 9.46 19.57 10.52
CA ALA A 867 8.64 18.89 11.51
C ALA A 867 9.04 17.40 11.62
N ALA A 868 8.81 16.77 12.77
CA ALA A 868 9.13 15.37 12.96
C ALA A 868 8.01 14.46 12.43
N TYR A 869 8.40 13.42 11.69
CA TYR A 869 7.53 12.30 11.30
C TYR A 869 7.54 11.20 12.35
N LEU A 870 8.72 10.90 12.89
CA LEU A 870 8.92 9.87 13.92
C LEU A 870 9.68 10.47 15.09
N THR A 871 9.13 10.30 16.28
CA THR A 871 9.74 10.68 17.54
C THR A 871 9.92 9.49 18.45
N GLN A 872 10.91 9.55 19.33
CA GLN A 872 11.13 8.62 20.43
C GLN A 872 11.45 9.41 21.69
N GLU A 873 10.79 9.09 22.77
CA GLU A 873 10.92 9.74 24.08
C GLU A 873 11.09 8.69 25.17
N PRO A 874 12.20 8.70 25.95
CA PRO A 874 12.30 7.92 27.17
C PRO A 874 11.33 8.45 28.24
N LYS A 875 10.60 7.55 28.90
CA LYS A 875 9.70 7.92 30.01
C LYS A 875 9.73 6.89 31.14
N GLY A 876 10.35 7.25 32.26
CA GLY A 876 10.64 6.30 33.34
C GLY A 876 11.59 5.20 32.83
N ASN A 877 11.21 3.94 33.04
CA ASN A 877 11.96 2.78 32.51
C ASN A 877 11.56 2.39 31.06
N GLY A 878 10.50 2.99 30.52
CA GLY A 878 9.99 2.71 29.19
C GLY A 878 10.17 3.85 28.21
N GLN A 879 9.39 3.81 27.13
CA GLN A 879 9.45 4.81 26.06
C GLN A 879 8.15 4.99 25.31
N ILE A 880 8.03 6.16 24.68
CA ILE A 880 6.92 6.50 23.78
C ILE A 880 7.51 6.73 22.39
N ILE A 881 6.96 6.04 21.37
CA ILE A 881 7.33 6.17 19.97
C ILE A 881 6.10 6.63 19.20
N MET A 882 6.17 7.82 18.58
CA MET A 882 5.03 8.40 17.85
C MET A 882 5.34 8.54 16.38
N PHE A 883 4.47 7.98 15.54
CA PHE A 883 4.46 8.20 14.09
C PHE A 883 3.38 9.23 13.72
N ALA A 884 3.76 10.25 12.97
CA ALA A 884 2.83 11.29 12.52
C ALA A 884 1.75 10.76 11.56
N ASN A 885 2.05 9.69 10.82
CA ASN A 885 1.11 9.03 9.90
C ASN A 885 1.30 7.52 9.97
N LYS A 886 0.45 6.77 9.26
CA LYS A 886 0.53 5.30 9.15
C LYS A 886 1.88 4.89 8.53
N PRO A 887 2.75 4.18 9.26
CA PRO A 887 4.07 3.79 8.73
C PRO A 887 4.01 2.64 7.72
N ASN A 888 2.92 1.84 7.73
CA ASN A 888 2.71 0.73 6.81
C ASN A 888 1.41 0.92 6.00
N PHE A 889 1.33 2.01 5.23
CA PHE A 889 0.15 2.32 4.43
C PHE A 889 -0.13 1.23 3.39
N ARG A 890 -1.31 0.61 3.45
CA ARG A 890 -1.78 -0.47 2.54
C ARG A 890 -0.80 -1.63 2.40
N GLY A 891 0.08 -1.88 3.38
CA GLY A 891 1.14 -2.88 3.29
C GLY A 891 2.24 -2.58 2.26
N ALA A 892 2.20 -1.43 1.60
CA ALA A 892 3.01 -1.08 0.44
C ALA A 892 4.21 -0.17 0.78
N THR A 893 4.13 0.67 1.84
CA THR A 893 5.21 1.58 2.21
C THR A 893 6.33 0.85 2.97
N LYS A 894 7.04 -0.03 2.25
CA LYS A 894 8.10 -0.89 2.84
C LYS A 894 9.22 -0.09 3.49
N GLY A 895 9.54 1.12 2.94
CA GLY A 895 10.56 2.00 3.50
C GLY A 895 10.26 2.43 4.93
N THR A 896 9.05 2.94 5.19
CA THR A 896 8.61 3.39 6.53
C THR A 896 8.18 2.23 7.43
N ALA A 897 7.66 1.14 6.87
CA ALA A 897 7.31 -0.06 7.62
C ALA A 897 8.50 -0.65 8.38
N ARG A 898 9.74 -0.54 7.85
CA ARG A 898 10.95 -0.96 8.54
C ARG A 898 11.14 -0.24 9.89
N LEU A 899 10.79 1.04 9.99
CA LEU A 899 10.86 1.79 11.26
C LEU A 899 9.90 1.21 12.30
N LEU A 900 8.71 0.78 11.87
CA LEU A 900 7.74 0.14 12.74
C LEU A 900 8.19 -1.27 13.17
N LEU A 901 8.76 -2.06 12.26
CA LEU A 901 9.36 -3.35 12.60
C LEU A 901 10.45 -3.21 13.66
N ASN A 902 11.35 -2.23 13.48
CA ASN A 902 12.40 -1.93 14.46
C ASN A 902 11.79 -1.52 15.82
N ALA A 903 10.75 -0.68 15.82
CA ALA A 903 10.08 -0.24 17.03
C ALA A 903 9.47 -1.41 17.82
N ILE A 904 8.79 -2.33 17.14
CA ILE A 904 8.13 -3.49 17.74
C ILE A 904 9.16 -4.48 18.29
N VAL A 905 10.18 -4.84 17.51
CA VAL A 905 11.08 -5.95 17.85
C VAL A 905 12.26 -5.50 18.70
N TYR A 906 12.79 -4.32 18.47
CA TYR A 906 14.00 -3.85 19.16
C TYR A 906 13.68 -2.91 20.34
N GLY A 907 12.48 -2.33 20.35
CA GLY A 907 12.05 -1.37 21.37
C GLY A 907 12.27 -1.86 22.81
N PRO A 908 11.80 -3.07 23.18
CA PRO A 908 11.95 -3.59 24.53
C PRO A 908 13.39 -3.69 25.03
N GLY A 909 14.34 -4.04 24.13
CA GLY A 909 15.76 -4.25 24.50
C GLY A 909 16.65 -3.02 24.33
N LEU A 910 16.24 -2.02 23.52
CA LEU A 910 17.11 -0.88 23.19
C LEU A 910 16.61 0.46 23.72
N GLY A 911 15.32 0.63 23.87
CA GLY A 911 14.73 1.92 24.30
C GLY A 911 13.98 1.85 25.63
N ALA A 912 13.83 0.68 26.21
CA ALA A 912 13.23 0.43 27.51
C ALA A 912 14.15 -0.40 28.39
N THR A 913 14.03 -0.26 29.71
CA THR A 913 14.73 -1.09 30.68
C THR A 913 13.77 -2.15 31.19
N THR A 914 14.16 -3.43 31.07
CA THR A 914 13.31 -4.52 31.54
C THR A 914 12.95 -4.35 33.01
N VAL A 915 11.66 -4.36 33.28
CA VAL A 915 11.16 -4.51 34.64
C VAL A 915 11.22 -6.00 35.01
N ILE A 916 11.77 -6.31 36.18
CA ILE A 916 11.82 -7.68 36.65
C ILE A 916 10.39 -8.24 36.66
N LYS A 917 10.16 -9.32 35.92
CA LYS A 917 8.89 -10.05 35.98
C LYS A 917 8.83 -10.72 37.35
N LEU A 918 7.84 -10.35 38.16
CA LEU A 918 7.53 -11.01 39.40
C LEU A 918 6.91 -12.37 39.12
#